data_93ce4e3734d9f4af85cc9f3fc452ffbd
#
_entry.id   93ce4e3734d9f4af85cc9f3fc452ffbd
#
_cell.length_a   1.000
_cell.length_b   1.000
_cell.length_c   1.000
_cell.angle_alpha   90.00
_cell.angle_beta   90.00
_cell.angle_gamma   90.00
#
_symmetry.space_group_name_H-M   'P 1'
#
loop_
_entity.id
_entity.type
_entity.pdbx_description
1 polymer ?
#
loop_
_entity_poly.entity_id
_entity_poly.type
_entity_poly.pdbx_seq_one_letter_code
_entity_poly.pdbx_strand_id
1 'polypeptide(L)'
;IWNINRKETAMDSQKNENILNLALDTPEEERERSMELNVGYDTAEKTWEVIVKYHGSLERLAAGNIMVEELIAGYAILTVPESEMTVLAETEQIEYVEKPKRLFFSDLTGSTAACYAPGSRIYENLTGKGVLVAVIDSGISYWNEDFRNADGTTRIRYLWDQVLDREFDSVQINEALSADSRQQAEMLVPSIDTTGHGTAVAGIAGGGGAAGAAYAGIARESELLVVRLGTPRAESFPRTTELMRALTYVVNKAVELQMPVAVNLSFGNTYGAHNGTSLLERFLDNAAEIGRTVICVGSGNEGASGGHVGGSVAVTGRGGQRGVAAGARSSGTSETMRNVTGSGMTDEFLPESQYAGGLTNVVGTVDRAVTQNMTRVELVIGNYETGINIQLWKEYTDRYTVILTAPSGDFVLVDTDRPGKQTYRLGQTEILLYNGEPAPYLTSQEIYFDLLPAAGSRYVDSGIWTFLLEPVRTITGNYTFYLPSGTVRSARTRFVRPTPDVTLTIPSTASKVITVGAYDPVYEAYADFSGRGYLYQEQVNSRTSDSFVKPDLVAPGVGIIAPDRDGGYGPVTGTSFATPFVTGAAALLMQWGIVMGNDPYLYGEKVKAYLRRGAKPIRGETEYPNARVGAYGNIVSS
;
A
#
# COMPACT_ATOMS: atom_id res chain seq x y z
N ILE A 1 -35.91 30.63 8.68
CA ILE A 1 -36.56 29.59 9.50
C ILE A 1 -36.46 28.30 8.69
N TRP A 2 -35.35 27.60 8.79
CA TRP A 2 -35.17 26.24 8.25
C TRP A 2 -34.94 25.34 9.46
N ASN A 3 -35.99 24.79 10.01
CA ASN A 3 -35.95 23.65 10.90
C ASN A 3 -36.04 22.38 10.03
N ILE A 4 -34.93 21.87 9.58
CA ILE A 4 -34.86 20.52 9.05
C ILE A 4 -34.50 19.63 10.23
N ASN A 5 -35.48 18.84 10.70
CA ASN A 5 -35.27 17.68 11.54
C ASN A 5 -34.25 16.77 10.85
N ARG A 6 -32.95 16.93 11.14
CA ARG A 6 -31.98 15.87 10.96
C ARG A 6 -32.28 14.79 12.00
N LYS A 7 -33.07 13.81 11.62
CA LYS A 7 -33.06 12.52 12.31
C LYS A 7 -31.67 11.95 12.12
N GLU A 8 -31.00 11.76 13.23
CA GLU A 8 -29.96 10.82 13.53
C GLU A 8 -29.78 9.73 12.47
N THR A 9 -28.94 9.98 11.48
CA THR A 9 -28.35 8.96 10.64
C THR A 9 -26.97 9.46 10.29
N ALA A 10 -26.01 8.67 10.75
CA ALA A 10 -24.64 8.65 10.30
C ALA A 10 -23.70 9.69 10.93
N MET A 11 -22.65 9.13 11.46
CA MET A 11 -21.43 9.83 11.82
C MET A 11 -20.67 10.27 10.57
N ASP A 12 -21.29 11.11 9.73
CA ASP A 12 -20.61 11.77 8.62
C ASP A 12 -19.61 12.79 9.20
N SER A 13 -18.51 12.28 9.70
CA SER A 13 -17.39 13.11 10.12
C SER A 13 -16.35 13.14 9.03
N GLN A 14 -16.07 14.32 8.50
CA GLN A 14 -14.92 14.55 7.62
C GLN A 14 -13.57 14.21 8.30
N LYS A 15 -13.56 14.03 9.61
CA LYS A 15 -12.40 13.54 10.36
C LYS A 15 -12.17 12.04 10.21
N ASN A 16 -13.19 11.27 9.82
CA ASN A 16 -13.07 9.84 9.62
C ASN A 16 -12.76 9.51 8.17
N GLU A 17 -11.99 8.48 7.97
CA GLU A 17 -11.79 7.87 6.66
C GLU A 17 -13.11 7.34 6.08
N ASN A 18 -13.28 7.41 4.75
CA ASN A 18 -14.51 6.97 4.07
C ASN A 18 -14.86 5.51 4.34
N ILE A 19 -13.86 4.61 4.32
CA ILE A 19 -14.09 3.18 4.59
C ILE A 19 -14.48 2.97 6.05
N LEU A 20 -13.97 3.77 6.99
CA LEU A 20 -14.40 3.73 8.39
C LEU A 20 -15.86 4.18 8.51
N ASN A 21 -16.23 5.30 7.89
CA ASN A 21 -17.62 5.77 7.88
C ASN A 21 -18.56 4.72 7.27
N LEU A 22 -18.19 4.10 6.13
CA LEU A 22 -18.97 3.02 5.54
C LEU A 22 -19.14 1.83 6.51
N ALA A 23 -18.06 1.47 7.22
CA ALA A 23 -18.11 0.37 8.18
C ALA A 23 -19.03 0.68 9.35
N LEU A 24 -19.00 1.92 9.88
CA LEU A 24 -19.88 2.37 10.97
C LEU A 24 -21.36 2.46 10.55
N ASP A 25 -21.61 2.83 9.29
CA ASP A 25 -22.97 2.93 8.73
C ASP A 25 -23.53 1.58 8.27
N THR A 26 -22.73 0.51 8.32
CA THR A 26 -23.11 -0.81 7.81
C THR A 26 -23.37 -1.75 8.99
N PRO A 27 -24.56 -2.44 9.03
CA PRO A 27 -24.85 -3.45 10.05
C PRO A 27 -23.79 -4.55 10.09
N GLU A 28 -23.55 -5.12 11.28
CA GLU A 28 -22.52 -6.14 11.51
C GLU A 28 -22.66 -7.33 10.56
N GLU A 29 -23.88 -7.85 10.35
CA GLU A 29 -24.16 -8.98 9.43
C GLU A 29 -23.75 -8.69 7.97
N GLU A 30 -23.84 -7.43 7.53
CA GLU A 30 -23.39 -6.99 6.21
C GLU A 30 -21.87 -6.79 6.18
N ARG A 31 -21.29 -6.23 7.26
CA ARG A 31 -19.83 -6.04 7.38
C ARG A 31 -19.07 -7.34 7.35
N GLU A 32 -19.60 -8.41 7.96
CA GLU A 32 -18.97 -9.73 7.99
C GLU A 32 -18.81 -10.36 6.59
N ARG A 33 -19.63 -9.95 5.64
CA ARG A 33 -19.51 -10.39 4.23
C ARG A 33 -18.44 -9.63 3.45
N SER A 34 -18.00 -8.48 3.96
CA SER A 34 -16.97 -7.66 3.34
C SER A 34 -15.57 -8.11 3.74
N MET A 35 -14.66 -8.09 2.78
CA MET A 35 -13.24 -8.42 3.03
C MET A 35 -12.56 -7.38 3.94
N GLU A 36 -12.99 -6.11 3.89
CA GLU A 36 -12.29 -5.00 4.52
C GLU A 36 -13.09 -4.29 5.62
N LEU A 37 -14.42 -4.27 5.57
CA LEU A 37 -15.18 -3.43 6.49
C LEU A 37 -15.02 -3.83 7.96
N ASN A 38 -14.83 -5.12 8.27
CA ASN A 38 -14.62 -5.61 9.63
C ASN A 38 -13.16 -5.57 10.12
N VAL A 39 -12.20 -5.17 9.28
CA VAL A 39 -10.80 -5.06 9.73
C VAL A 39 -10.68 -4.00 10.81
N GLY A 40 -10.16 -4.40 11.98
CA GLY A 40 -10.06 -3.56 13.19
C GLY A 40 -11.25 -3.66 14.14
N TYR A 41 -12.32 -4.40 13.79
CA TYR A 41 -13.46 -4.62 14.68
C TYR A 41 -13.32 -5.91 15.47
N ASP A 42 -13.58 -5.83 16.76
CA ASP A 42 -13.70 -6.99 17.66
C ASP A 42 -15.17 -7.29 17.91
N THR A 43 -15.65 -8.40 17.35
CA THR A 43 -17.06 -8.79 17.46
C THR A 43 -17.45 -9.23 18.88
N ALA A 44 -16.52 -9.75 19.68
CA ALA A 44 -16.77 -10.19 21.06
C ALA A 44 -16.88 -9.00 22.02
N GLU A 45 -15.93 -8.07 21.91
CA GLU A 45 -15.84 -6.89 22.80
C GLU A 45 -16.64 -5.69 22.25
N LYS A 46 -17.13 -5.75 21.00
CA LYS A 46 -17.81 -4.66 20.30
C LYS A 46 -16.98 -3.38 20.30
N THR A 47 -15.69 -3.51 19.96
CA THR A 47 -14.74 -2.41 19.92
C THR A 47 -14.09 -2.27 18.55
N TRP A 48 -13.78 -1.04 18.20
CA TRP A 48 -12.98 -0.68 17.03
C TRP A 48 -11.55 -0.35 17.43
N GLU A 49 -10.57 -0.95 16.77
CA GLU A 49 -9.20 -0.48 16.76
C GLU A 49 -9.06 0.52 15.61
N VAL A 50 -8.61 1.75 15.90
CA VAL A 50 -8.43 2.82 14.91
C VAL A 50 -7.11 3.53 15.09
N ILE A 51 -6.58 4.08 13.99
CA ILE A 51 -5.39 4.91 13.95
C ILE A 51 -5.83 6.36 13.99
N VAL A 52 -5.22 7.17 14.86
CA VAL A 52 -5.49 8.61 14.92
C VAL A 52 -4.21 9.43 14.74
N LYS A 53 -4.34 10.54 14.03
CA LYS A 53 -3.42 11.67 14.10
C LYS A 53 -3.99 12.66 15.08
N TYR A 54 -3.18 13.13 16.03
CA TYR A 54 -3.63 14.04 17.09
C TYR A 54 -2.58 15.08 17.47
N HIS A 55 -3.01 16.09 18.19
CA HIS A 55 -2.18 17.08 18.84
C HIS A 55 -2.60 17.29 20.30
N GLY A 56 -1.68 17.76 21.14
CA GLY A 56 -1.94 17.96 22.57
C GLY A 56 -1.99 16.65 23.36
N SER A 57 -2.95 16.48 24.28
CA SER A 57 -3.07 15.32 25.18
C SER A 57 -4.35 14.54 24.93
N LEU A 58 -4.27 13.21 24.97
CA LEU A 58 -5.40 12.27 24.90
C LEU A 58 -5.86 11.77 26.28
N GLU A 59 -5.34 12.31 27.40
CA GLU A 59 -5.67 11.87 28.76
C GLU A 59 -7.17 11.83 29.06
N ARG A 60 -7.97 12.74 28.47
CA ARG A 60 -9.42 12.76 28.66
C ARG A 60 -10.10 11.53 28.04
N LEU A 61 -9.60 11.05 26.90
CA LEU A 61 -10.09 9.82 26.27
C LEU A 61 -9.67 8.60 27.09
N ALA A 62 -8.41 8.57 27.54
CA ALA A 62 -7.88 7.50 28.39
C ALA A 62 -8.56 7.39 29.76
N ALA A 63 -9.15 8.48 30.25
CA ALA A 63 -9.93 8.46 31.50
C ALA A 63 -11.33 7.83 31.37
N GLY A 64 -11.79 7.58 30.13
CA GLY A 64 -13.05 6.90 29.79
C GLY A 64 -12.84 5.41 29.52
N ASN A 65 -13.68 4.85 28.64
CA ASN A 65 -13.59 3.44 28.22
C ASN A 65 -12.71 3.22 27.00
N ILE A 66 -12.00 4.26 26.52
CA ILE A 66 -11.15 4.21 25.35
C ILE A 66 -9.72 3.88 25.78
N MET A 67 -9.18 2.76 25.27
CA MET A 67 -7.76 2.47 25.47
C MET A 67 -6.94 3.28 24.47
N VAL A 68 -5.91 3.96 24.97
CA VAL A 68 -5.02 4.83 24.18
C VAL A 68 -3.60 4.27 24.21
N GLU A 69 -3.08 3.93 23.04
CA GLU A 69 -1.70 3.55 22.83
C GLU A 69 -1.01 4.63 22.01
N GLU A 70 -0.22 5.48 22.66
CA GLU A 70 0.51 6.54 21.99
C GLU A 70 1.70 6.00 21.19
N LEU A 71 1.84 6.49 19.97
CA LEU A 71 2.96 6.20 19.07
C LEU A 71 3.84 7.44 18.89
N ILE A 72 4.96 7.28 18.17
CA ILE A 72 5.83 8.41 17.82
C ILE A 72 5.09 9.44 16.94
N ALA A 73 5.59 10.67 16.92
CA ALA A 73 5.19 11.76 16.02
C ALA A 73 3.70 12.20 16.13
N GLY A 74 3.04 12.03 17.29
CA GLY A 74 1.65 12.47 17.50
C GLY A 74 0.64 11.59 16.77
N TYR A 75 0.89 10.29 16.74
CA TYR A 75 -0.07 9.26 16.35
C TYR A 75 -0.41 8.39 17.55
N ALA A 76 -1.60 7.82 17.53
CA ALA A 76 -2.02 6.83 18.52
C ALA A 76 -2.88 5.75 17.87
N ILE A 77 -2.91 4.59 18.50
CA ILE A 77 -3.89 3.54 18.22
C ILE A 77 -4.89 3.56 19.38
N LEU A 78 -6.17 3.67 19.03
CA LEU A 78 -7.25 3.69 20.00
C LEU A 78 -8.07 2.42 19.87
N THR A 79 -8.41 1.79 21.01
CA THR A 79 -9.45 0.77 21.06
C THR A 79 -10.69 1.41 21.66
N VAL A 80 -11.75 1.53 20.88
CA VAL A 80 -12.94 2.36 21.14
C VAL A 80 -14.19 1.49 21.10
N PRO A 81 -15.03 1.49 22.16
CA PRO A 81 -16.35 0.88 22.08
C PRO A 81 -17.16 1.45 20.90
N GLU A 82 -17.84 0.57 20.14
CA GLU A 82 -18.61 0.99 18.96
C GLU A 82 -19.60 2.13 19.29
N SER A 83 -20.21 2.08 20.48
CA SER A 83 -21.12 3.12 20.97
C SER A 83 -20.47 4.47 21.24
N GLU A 84 -19.14 4.53 21.35
CA GLU A 84 -18.37 5.74 21.67
C GLU A 84 -17.59 6.30 20.47
N MET A 85 -17.74 5.72 19.28
CA MET A 85 -17.02 6.18 18.08
C MET A 85 -17.31 7.64 17.71
N THR A 86 -18.51 8.16 18.03
CA THR A 86 -18.86 9.58 17.85
C THR A 86 -17.96 10.53 18.62
N VAL A 87 -17.48 10.11 19.80
CA VAL A 87 -16.61 10.93 20.67
C VAL A 87 -15.32 11.33 19.95
N LEU A 88 -14.80 10.46 19.07
CA LEU A 88 -13.58 10.77 18.32
C LEU A 88 -13.76 11.95 17.38
N ALA A 89 -14.89 12.01 16.68
CA ALA A 89 -15.22 13.11 15.77
C ALA A 89 -15.38 14.44 16.50
N GLU A 90 -15.92 14.42 17.73
CA GLU A 90 -16.16 15.57 18.57
C GLU A 90 -14.91 16.04 19.35
N THR A 91 -13.89 15.18 19.44
CA THR A 91 -12.64 15.50 20.17
C THR A 91 -11.78 16.44 19.35
N GLU A 92 -11.56 17.66 19.86
CA GLU A 92 -10.80 18.72 19.18
C GLU A 92 -9.35 18.31 18.88
N GLN A 93 -8.73 17.54 19.79
CA GLN A 93 -7.34 17.09 19.67
C GLN A 93 -7.13 16.08 18.55
N ILE A 94 -8.18 15.37 18.10
CA ILE A 94 -8.08 14.42 16.99
C ILE A 94 -8.22 15.17 15.66
N GLU A 95 -7.22 15.03 14.81
CA GLU A 95 -7.18 15.65 13.48
C GLU A 95 -7.83 14.74 12.43
N TYR A 96 -7.54 13.44 12.47
CA TYR A 96 -8.05 12.46 11.51
C TYR A 96 -8.02 11.04 12.10
N VAL A 97 -8.95 10.20 11.65
CA VAL A 97 -9.15 8.80 12.10
C VAL A 97 -9.19 7.89 10.88
N GLU A 98 -8.34 6.87 10.86
CA GLU A 98 -8.36 5.78 9.87
C GLU A 98 -8.58 4.43 10.54
N LYS A 99 -9.30 3.51 9.87
CA LYS A 99 -9.35 2.12 10.29
C LYS A 99 -8.10 1.38 9.83
N PRO A 100 -7.68 0.30 10.52
CA PRO A 100 -6.61 -0.56 10.04
C PRO A 100 -6.91 -1.17 8.68
N LYS A 101 -5.86 -1.41 7.90
CA LYS A 101 -5.90 -2.09 6.61
C LYS A 101 -4.99 -3.30 6.64
N ARG A 102 -5.35 -4.36 5.93
CA ARG A 102 -4.52 -5.55 5.78
C ARG A 102 -3.26 -5.24 5.00
N LEU A 103 -2.17 -5.92 5.34
CA LEU A 103 -0.90 -5.84 4.66
C LEU A 103 -0.56 -7.20 4.05
N PHE A 104 0.00 -7.20 2.86
CA PHE A 104 0.36 -8.41 2.11
C PHE A 104 1.84 -8.39 1.79
N PHE A 105 2.52 -9.52 1.96
CA PHE A 105 3.91 -9.67 1.55
C PHE A 105 4.01 -9.62 0.01
N SER A 106 5.06 -8.97 -0.48
CA SER A 106 5.27 -8.78 -1.91
C SER A 106 6.24 -9.84 -2.44
N ASP A 107 5.88 -11.11 -2.34
CA ASP A 107 6.59 -12.25 -2.92
C ASP A 107 5.81 -12.86 -4.10
N LEU A 108 6.52 -13.52 -4.99
CA LEU A 108 5.97 -14.28 -6.09
C LEU A 108 6.39 -15.74 -5.96
N THR A 109 5.41 -16.62 -5.87
CA THR A 109 5.64 -18.07 -5.93
C THR A 109 5.92 -18.48 -7.36
N GLY A 110 7.16 -18.86 -7.66
CA GLY A 110 7.54 -19.35 -8.97
C GLY A 110 9.05 -19.49 -9.09
N SER A 111 9.55 -20.66 -9.45
CA SER A 111 10.97 -20.86 -9.64
C SER A 111 11.42 -20.24 -10.96
N THR A 112 12.37 -19.35 -10.92
CA THR A 112 13.15 -18.94 -12.07
C THR A 112 14.44 -19.74 -12.09
N ALA A 113 14.86 -20.18 -13.26
CA ALA A 113 16.08 -20.97 -13.43
C ALA A 113 17.38 -20.19 -13.21
N ALA A 114 17.30 -18.89 -12.98
CA ALA A 114 18.44 -18.00 -12.82
C ALA A 114 18.63 -17.64 -11.34
N CYS A 115 19.83 -17.85 -10.81
CA CYS A 115 20.17 -17.60 -9.42
C CYS A 115 21.20 -16.47 -9.32
N TYR A 116 20.90 -15.47 -8.52
CA TYR A 116 21.81 -14.36 -8.21
C TYR A 116 22.10 -14.33 -6.72
N ALA A 117 23.38 -14.42 -6.35
CA ALA A 117 23.81 -14.42 -4.97
C ALA A 117 24.15 -12.97 -4.51
N PRO A 118 23.60 -12.48 -3.38
CA PRO A 118 23.78 -11.12 -2.91
C PRO A 118 25.24 -10.72 -2.71
N GLY A 119 26.07 -11.62 -2.17
CA GLY A 119 27.48 -11.39 -1.87
C GLY A 119 28.41 -11.40 -3.09
N SER A 120 27.89 -11.50 -4.32
CA SER A 120 28.71 -11.48 -5.53
C SER A 120 29.49 -10.17 -5.76
N ARG A 121 29.11 -9.10 -5.04
CA ARG A 121 29.77 -7.80 -5.06
C ARG A 121 29.93 -7.27 -3.63
N ILE A 122 30.99 -7.67 -2.93
CA ILE A 122 31.27 -7.25 -1.56
C ILE A 122 32.20 -6.04 -1.59
N TYR A 123 31.84 -4.99 -0.84
CA TYR A 123 32.74 -3.88 -0.54
C TYR A 123 33.65 -4.31 0.60
N GLU A 124 34.97 -4.38 0.35
CA GLU A 124 35.94 -4.91 1.32
C GLU A 124 36.00 -4.10 2.62
N ASN A 125 35.74 -2.79 2.57
CA ASN A 125 35.91 -1.86 3.69
C ASN A 125 34.62 -1.46 4.41
N LEU A 126 33.44 -1.81 3.88
CA LEU A 126 32.15 -1.49 4.47
C LEU A 126 31.34 -2.78 4.66
N THR A 127 30.91 -3.02 5.89
CA THR A 127 30.28 -4.28 6.31
C THR A 127 28.95 -4.07 7.04
N GLY A 128 28.59 -2.81 7.30
CA GLY A 128 27.43 -2.43 8.11
C GLY A 128 27.71 -2.40 9.62
N LYS A 129 28.96 -2.62 10.04
CA LYS A 129 29.33 -2.64 11.47
C LYS A 129 29.00 -1.33 12.16
N GLY A 130 28.33 -1.41 13.32
CA GLY A 130 27.89 -0.26 14.11
C GLY A 130 26.57 0.36 13.61
N VAL A 131 25.86 -0.31 12.68
CA VAL A 131 24.55 0.09 12.19
C VAL A 131 23.55 -1.04 12.46
N LEU A 132 22.34 -0.68 12.87
CA LEU A 132 21.22 -1.60 12.97
C LEU A 132 20.57 -1.79 11.59
N VAL A 133 20.34 -3.04 11.21
CA VAL A 133 19.42 -3.39 10.14
C VAL A 133 18.14 -3.92 10.80
N ALA A 134 17.06 -3.17 10.68
CA ALA A 134 15.77 -3.57 11.22
C ALA A 134 14.93 -4.25 10.14
N VAL A 135 14.42 -5.43 10.44
CA VAL A 135 13.53 -6.22 9.56
C VAL A 135 12.18 -6.35 10.26
N ILE A 136 11.17 -5.69 9.71
CA ILE A 136 9.78 -5.80 10.16
C ILE A 136 9.07 -6.70 9.14
N ASP A 137 8.81 -7.97 9.51
CA ASP A 137 8.41 -8.99 8.53
C ASP A 137 7.70 -10.18 9.21
N SER A 138 7.68 -11.37 8.59
CA SER A 138 7.09 -12.61 9.11
C SER A 138 7.85 -13.24 10.27
N GLY A 139 9.01 -12.70 10.66
CA GLY A 139 9.90 -13.21 11.69
C GLY A 139 11.29 -13.50 11.16
N ILE A 140 12.04 -14.32 11.86
CA ILE A 140 13.39 -14.77 11.49
C ILE A 140 13.68 -16.15 12.09
N SER A 141 14.34 -17.01 11.32
CA SER A 141 14.96 -18.24 11.84
C SER A 141 16.25 -17.88 12.58
N TYR A 142 16.13 -17.41 13.82
CA TYR A 142 17.24 -16.85 14.62
C TYR A 142 18.41 -17.85 14.81
N TRP A 143 18.13 -19.14 14.71
CA TRP A 143 19.12 -20.21 14.84
C TRP A 143 19.97 -20.41 13.56
N ASN A 144 19.62 -19.76 12.43
CA ASN A 144 20.41 -19.85 11.21
C ASN A 144 21.79 -19.20 11.41
N GLU A 145 22.83 -19.89 10.91
CA GLU A 145 24.23 -19.47 11.06
C GLU A 145 24.52 -18.11 10.40
N ASP A 146 23.75 -17.72 9.40
CA ASP A 146 23.87 -16.40 8.75
C ASP A 146 23.63 -15.22 9.70
N PHE A 147 22.98 -15.45 10.83
CA PHE A 147 22.67 -14.39 11.81
C PHE A 147 23.57 -14.46 13.05
N ARG A 148 24.70 -15.17 12.96
CA ARG A 148 25.66 -15.29 14.06
C ARG A 148 26.96 -14.53 13.79
N ASN A 149 27.64 -14.20 14.86
CA ASN A 149 29.03 -13.76 14.86
C ASN A 149 29.98 -14.95 14.65
N ALA A 150 31.25 -14.66 14.36
CA ALA A 150 32.28 -15.71 14.21
C ALA A 150 32.50 -16.57 15.46
N ASP A 151 32.16 -16.06 16.65
CA ASP A 151 32.19 -16.79 17.93
C ASP A 151 30.95 -17.63 18.20
N GLY A 152 30.00 -17.67 17.27
CA GLY A 152 28.74 -18.40 17.37
C GLY A 152 27.61 -17.66 18.09
N THR A 153 27.85 -16.48 18.66
CA THR A 153 26.84 -15.65 19.31
C THR A 153 25.93 -14.97 18.27
N THR A 154 24.69 -14.64 18.67
CA THR A 154 23.74 -13.97 17.75
C THR A 154 24.14 -12.53 17.46
N ARG A 155 23.87 -12.07 16.22
CA ARG A 155 23.87 -10.64 15.83
C ARG A 155 22.52 -9.95 16.02
N ILE A 156 21.47 -10.73 16.41
CA ILE A 156 20.14 -10.19 16.71
C ILE A 156 20.20 -9.55 18.09
N ARG A 157 20.01 -8.22 18.15
CA ARG A 157 19.98 -7.47 19.42
C ARG A 157 18.68 -7.69 20.17
N TYR A 158 17.58 -7.60 19.43
CA TYR A 158 16.22 -7.82 19.90
C TYR A 158 15.38 -8.47 18.82
N LEU A 159 14.51 -9.36 19.24
CA LEU A 159 13.46 -9.98 18.44
C LEU A 159 12.13 -9.76 19.17
N TRP A 160 11.30 -8.89 18.63
CA TRP A 160 9.93 -8.71 19.13
C TRP A 160 8.96 -9.53 18.29
N ASP A 161 8.29 -10.47 18.93
CA ASP A 161 7.25 -11.27 18.30
C ASP A 161 5.87 -10.74 18.73
N GLN A 162 5.18 -10.03 17.84
CA GLN A 162 3.86 -9.47 18.11
C GLN A 162 2.77 -10.54 18.23
N VAL A 163 2.96 -11.72 17.62
CA VAL A 163 2.01 -12.83 17.73
C VAL A 163 2.05 -13.44 19.13
N LEU A 164 3.23 -13.48 19.73
CA LEU A 164 3.43 -13.96 21.11
C LEU A 164 3.33 -12.84 22.14
N ASP A 165 3.31 -11.59 21.69
CA ASP A 165 3.44 -10.38 22.51
C ASP A 165 4.68 -10.46 23.45
N ARG A 166 5.83 -10.86 22.89
CA ARG A 166 7.08 -11.05 23.65
C ARG A 166 8.29 -10.51 22.91
N GLU A 167 9.15 -9.83 23.66
CA GLU A 167 10.49 -9.42 23.24
C GLU A 167 11.52 -10.43 23.76
N PHE A 168 12.51 -10.75 22.93
CA PHE A 168 13.66 -11.57 23.26
C PHE A 168 14.93 -10.76 22.94
N ASP A 169 15.81 -10.65 23.94
CA ASP A 169 17.10 -10.00 23.77
C ASP A 169 18.20 -10.98 23.30
N SER A 170 19.38 -10.45 23.01
CA SER A 170 20.53 -11.25 22.56
C SER A 170 20.99 -12.28 23.59
N VAL A 171 20.76 -12.05 24.89
CA VAL A 171 21.15 -13.00 25.95
C VAL A 171 20.25 -14.23 25.88
N GLN A 172 18.94 -14.04 25.83
CA GLN A 172 17.96 -15.11 25.70
C GLN A 172 18.13 -15.90 24.39
N ILE A 173 18.42 -15.20 23.28
CA ILE A 173 18.68 -15.87 22.00
C ILE A 173 19.96 -16.69 22.09
N ASN A 174 21.04 -16.20 22.69
CA ASN A 174 22.28 -16.96 22.88
C ASN A 174 22.08 -18.20 23.78
N GLU A 175 21.26 -18.08 24.82
CA GLU A 175 20.86 -19.23 25.64
C GLU A 175 20.15 -20.29 24.79
N ALA A 176 19.20 -19.88 23.95
CA ALA A 176 18.52 -20.78 23.04
C ALA A 176 19.48 -21.41 22.02
N LEU A 177 20.44 -20.65 21.49
CA LEU A 177 21.46 -21.16 20.56
C LEU A 177 22.43 -22.15 21.20
N SER A 178 22.56 -22.14 22.52
CA SER A 178 23.41 -23.06 23.29
C SER A 178 22.67 -24.36 23.69
N ALA A 179 21.38 -24.49 23.35
CA ALA A 179 20.58 -25.66 23.66
C ALA A 179 21.03 -26.89 22.85
N ASP A 180 20.86 -28.10 23.42
CA ASP A 180 21.28 -29.37 22.81
C ASP A 180 20.48 -29.74 21.54
N SER A 181 19.33 -29.12 21.34
CA SER A 181 18.47 -29.38 20.18
C SER A 181 17.65 -28.16 19.79
N ARG A 182 17.25 -28.09 18.51
CA ARG A 182 16.33 -27.06 17.99
C ARG A 182 15.01 -27.00 18.79
N GLN A 183 14.49 -28.16 19.20
CA GLN A 183 13.25 -28.22 19.98
C GLN A 183 13.42 -27.55 21.37
N GLN A 184 14.57 -27.71 22.01
CA GLN A 184 14.87 -27.02 23.26
C GLN A 184 15.09 -25.53 23.03
N ALA A 185 15.76 -25.14 21.96
CA ALA A 185 15.91 -23.74 21.58
C ALA A 185 14.55 -23.05 21.38
N GLU A 186 13.62 -23.70 20.67
CA GLU A 186 12.27 -23.20 20.44
C GLU A 186 11.40 -23.12 21.72
N MET A 187 11.71 -23.91 22.77
CA MET A 187 11.06 -23.74 24.07
C MET A 187 11.54 -22.47 24.79
N LEU A 188 12.78 -22.05 24.60
CA LEU A 188 13.35 -20.84 25.20
C LEU A 188 12.92 -19.60 24.43
N VAL A 189 13.03 -19.65 23.10
CA VAL A 189 12.65 -18.57 22.18
C VAL A 189 11.67 -19.14 21.13
N PRO A 190 10.34 -19.17 21.43
CA PRO A 190 9.33 -19.79 20.57
C PRO A 190 8.93 -18.94 19.35
N SER A 191 9.66 -17.90 19.04
CA SER A 191 9.41 -17.11 17.85
C SER A 191 9.86 -17.87 16.59
N ILE A 192 8.94 -18.09 15.66
CA ILE A 192 9.17 -18.90 14.45
C ILE A 192 8.76 -18.11 13.23
N ASP A 193 9.64 -18.03 12.25
CA ASP A 193 9.29 -17.55 10.90
C ASP A 193 8.51 -18.65 10.14
N THR A 194 7.20 -18.52 10.08
CA THR A 194 6.33 -19.55 9.49
C THR A 194 6.39 -19.59 7.96
N THR A 195 6.69 -18.48 7.32
CA THR A 195 6.75 -18.37 5.86
C THR A 195 8.17 -18.48 5.30
N GLY A 196 9.18 -18.10 6.08
CA GLY A 196 10.56 -17.96 5.64
C GLY A 196 10.86 -16.64 4.93
N HIS A 197 9.83 -15.79 4.72
CA HIS A 197 9.99 -14.54 4.00
C HIS A 197 10.92 -13.56 4.74
N GLY A 198 10.68 -13.33 6.05
CA GLY A 198 11.53 -12.45 6.85
C GLY A 198 12.96 -12.97 7.00
N THR A 199 13.16 -14.30 7.08
CA THR A 199 14.49 -14.92 7.08
C THR A 199 15.25 -14.61 5.80
N ALA A 200 14.64 -14.78 4.63
CA ALA A 200 15.23 -14.45 3.35
C ALA A 200 15.57 -12.96 3.22
N VAL A 201 14.65 -12.08 3.62
CA VAL A 201 14.82 -10.63 3.63
C VAL A 201 16.00 -10.22 4.53
N ALA A 202 16.05 -10.75 5.76
CA ALA A 202 17.14 -10.49 6.70
C ALA A 202 18.48 -10.97 6.16
N GLY A 203 18.49 -12.14 5.51
CA GLY A 203 19.68 -12.71 4.90
C GLY A 203 20.25 -11.85 3.77
N ILE A 204 19.41 -11.33 2.87
CA ILE A 204 19.84 -10.44 1.78
C ILE A 204 20.36 -9.12 2.35
N ALA A 205 19.68 -8.54 3.35
CA ALA A 205 20.12 -7.26 3.93
C ALA A 205 21.40 -7.39 4.73
N GLY A 206 21.52 -8.42 5.59
CA GLY A 206 22.58 -8.49 6.59
C GLY A 206 23.06 -9.91 6.96
N GLY A 207 22.81 -10.94 6.14
CA GLY A 207 23.31 -12.30 6.37
C GLY A 207 24.84 -12.39 6.37
N GLY A 208 25.41 -13.24 7.19
CA GLY A 208 26.86 -13.44 7.30
C GLY A 208 27.48 -14.24 6.16
N GLY A 209 26.68 -14.97 5.37
CA GLY A 209 27.16 -15.86 4.31
C GLY A 209 27.76 -17.15 4.83
N ALA A 210 27.05 -17.87 5.70
CA ALA A 210 27.50 -19.11 6.31
C ALA A 210 27.88 -20.18 5.28
N ALA A 211 27.16 -20.26 4.14
CA ALA A 211 27.48 -21.18 3.04
C ALA A 211 28.62 -20.68 2.14
N GLY A 212 29.16 -19.49 2.38
CA GLY A 212 30.25 -18.89 1.61
C GLY A 212 30.02 -17.41 1.30
N ALA A 213 31.09 -16.68 1.05
CA ALA A 213 31.05 -15.23 0.87
C ALA A 213 30.10 -14.75 -0.25
N ALA A 214 29.87 -15.56 -1.27
CA ALA A 214 28.94 -15.25 -2.35
C ALA A 214 27.48 -15.13 -1.86
N TYR A 215 27.13 -15.76 -0.75
CA TYR A 215 25.78 -15.79 -0.19
C TYR A 215 25.62 -14.74 0.95
N ALA A 216 26.70 -14.01 1.27
CA ALA A 216 26.61 -12.98 2.29
C ALA A 216 25.67 -11.85 1.84
N GLY A 217 24.92 -11.33 2.81
CA GLY A 217 24.11 -10.12 2.64
C GLY A 217 24.98 -8.86 2.48
N ILE A 218 24.37 -7.77 2.12
CA ILE A 218 25.06 -6.50 1.81
C ILE A 218 25.76 -5.94 3.07
N ALA A 219 25.05 -5.86 4.20
CA ALA A 219 25.55 -5.34 5.47
C ALA A 219 25.91 -6.49 6.45
N ARG A 220 26.82 -7.37 6.04
CA ARG A 220 27.10 -8.66 6.66
C ARG A 220 27.57 -8.65 8.12
N GLU A 221 28.03 -7.51 8.64
CA GLU A 221 28.42 -7.31 10.06
C GLU A 221 27.51 -6.33 10.81
N SER A 222 26.36 -5.97 10.23
CA SER A 222 25.35 -5.18 10.93
C SER A 222 24.75 -5.97 12.08
N GLU A 223 24.30 -5.27 13.10
CA GLU A 223 23.47 -5.83 14.14
C GLU A 223 22.01 -5.84 13.66
N LEU A 224 21.23 -6.86 14.07
CA LEU A 224 19.88 -7.05 13.60
C LEU A 224 18.86 -6.68 14.69
N LEU A 225 17.78 -6.02 14.28
CA LEU A 225 16.61 -5.75 15.06
C LEU A 225 15.40 -6.32 14.31
N VAL A 226 14.70 -7.29 14.88
CA VAL A 226 13.67 -8.01 14.15
C VAL A 226 12.31 -7.84 14.84
N VAL A 227 11.28 -7.55 14.05
CA VAL A 227 9.89 -7.58 14.49
C VAL A 227 9.13 -8.58 13.64
N ARG A 228 8.58 -9.61 14.28
CA ARG A 228 7.60 -10.50 13.67
C ARG A 228 6.24 -9.84 13.74
N LEU A 229 5.72 -9.42 12.58
CA LEU A 229 4.40 -8.81 12.46
C LEU A 229 3.28 -9.82 12.71
N GLY A 230 2.25 -9.39 13.39
CA GLY A 230 1.04 -10.16 13.58
C GLY A 230 0.25 -9.73 14.79
N THR A 231 -0.82 -10.46 15.06
CA THR A 231 -1.63 -10.30 16.27
C THR A 231 -1.73 -11.64 16.99
N PRO A 232 -2.00 -11.67 18.30
CA PRO A 232 -2.25 -12.92 19.02
C PRO A 232 -3.48 -13.73 18.56
N ARG A 233 -4.19 -13.25 17.55
CA ARG A 233 -5.43 -13.87 17.02
C ARG A 233 -5.15 -14.83 15.87
N ALA A 234 -5.86 -15.98 15.85
CA ALA A 234 -5.55 -17.14 15.03
C ALA A 234 -5.69 -16.97 13.50
N GLU A 235 -6.31 -15.93 12.97
CA GLU A 235 -6.61 -15.77 11.55
C GLU A 235 -6.39 -14.34 11.01
N SER A 236 -5.32 -13.66 11.42
CA SER A 236 -5.15 -12.28 10.97
C SER A 236 -3.95 -12.09 10.05
N PHE A 237 -4.19 -11.48 8.91
CA PHE A 237 -3.14 -10.81 8.16
C PHE A 237 -2.56 -9.68 9.02
N PRO A 238 -1.25 -9.38 8.91
CA PRO A 238 -0.68 -8.17 9.49
C PRO A 238 -1.46 -6.94 9.02
N ARG A 239 -1.67 -5.98 9.91
CA ARG A 239 -2.42 -4.77 9.62
C ARG A 239 -1.51 -3.54 9.76
N THR A 240 -1.99 -2.42 9.31
CA THR A 240 -1.27 -1.14 9.41
C THR A 240 -0.98 -0.74 10.85
N THR A 241 -1.83 -1.12 11.81
CA THR A 241 -1.60 -0.90 13.25
C THR A 241 -0.40 -1.66 13.78
N GLU A 242 -0.25 -2.94 13.46
CA GLU A 242 0.93 -3.74 13.84
C GLU A 242 2.21 -3.16 13.27
N LEU A 243 2.16 -2.68 12.02
CA LEU A 243 3.31 -2.01 11.41
C LEU A 243 3.69 -0.72 12.12
N MET A 244 2.72 0.13 12.47
CA MET A 244 2.99 1.40 13.16
C MET A 244 3.57 1.16 14.56
N ARG A 245 3.07 0.15 15.28
CA ARG A 245 3.67 -0.32 16.56
C ARG A 245 5.10 -0.79 16.36
N ALA A 246 5.33 -1.64 15.35
CA ALA A 246 6.64 -2.18 15.03
C ALA A 246 7.66 -1.09 14.70
N LEU A 247 7.27 -0.11 13.89
CA LEU A 247 8.15 0.99 13.54
C LEU A 247 8.43 1.93 14.73
N THR A 248 7.41 2.20 15.56
CA THR A 248 7.60 2.93 16.83
C THR A 248 8.62 2.22 17.72
N TYR A 249 8.49 0.91 17.88
CA TYR A 249 9.42 0.08 18.64
C TYR A 249 10.85 0.16 18.08
N VAL A 250 11.00 -0.03 16.76
CA VAL A 250 12.32 0.01 16.10
C VAL A 250 13.00 1.36 16.27
N VAL A 251 12.28 2.46 16.06
CA VAL A 251 12.84 3.81 16.21
C VAL A 251 13.25 4.06 17.66
N ASN A 252 12.41 3.69 18.63
CA ASN A 252 12.71 3.86 20.05
C ASN A 252 13.94 3.03 20.49
N LYS A 253 14.05 1.76 20.03
CA LYS A 253 15.23 0.91 20.30
C LYS A 253 16.50 1.47 19.67
N ALA A 254 16.42 2.00 18.45
CA ALA A 254 17.56 2.63 17.81
C ALA A 254 18.06 3.89 18.59
N VAL A 255 17.11 4.69 19.08
CA VAL A 255 17.43 5.85 19.94
C VAL A 255 18.02 5.40 21.28
N GLU A 256 17.43 4.39 21.93
CA GLU A 256 17.93 3.81 23.19
C GLU A 256 19.37 3.29 23.04
N LEU A 257 19.65 2.57 21.95
CA LEU A 257 20.97 2.02 21.64
C LEU A 257 21.94 3.07 21.08
N GLN A 258 21.48 4.27 20.81
CA GLN A 258 22.25 5.36 20.15
C GLN A 258 22.87 4.94 18.81
N MET A 259 22.24 4.03 18.09
CA MET A 259 22.69 3.48 16.81
C MET A 259 21.86 4.02 15.64
N PRO A 260 22.48 4.25 14.49
CA PRO A 260 21.74 4.48 13.26
C PRO A 260 21.03 3.20 12.82
N VAL A 261 19.84 3.34 12.20
CA VAL A 261 19.03 2.20 11.78
C VAL A 261 18.55 2.32 10.34
N ALA A 262 18.76 1.24 9.56
CA ALA A 262 18.17 1.03 8.25
C ALA A 262 17.02 0.01 8.37
N VAL A 263 15.80 0.45 8.08
CA VAL A 263 14.56 -0.33 8.23
C VAL A 263 14.13 -0.90 6.90
N ASN A 264 13.84 -2.19 6.86
CA ASN A 264 13.30 -2.89 5.71
C ASN A 264 11.81 -3.17 5.88
N LEU A 265 10.99 -2.75 4.91
CA LEU A 265 9.57 -3.02 4.82
C LEU A 265 9.26 -3.68 3.47
N SER A 266 8.86 -4.95 3.50
CA SER A 266 8.66 -5.78 2.31
C SER A 266 7.20 -6.22 2.12
N PHE A 267 6.25 -5.32 2.39
CA PHE A 267 4.82 -5.56 2.28
C PHE A 267 4.07 -4.27 1.99
N GLY A 268 2.79 -4.40 1.58
CA GLY A 268 1.95 -3.26 1.29
C GLY A 268 0.50 -3.66 1.01
N ASN A 269 -0.29 -2.68 0.62
CA ASN A 269 -1.67 -2.84 0.16
C ASN A 269 -1.99 -1.85 -0.96
N THR A 270 -3.22 -1.91 -1.49
CA THR A 270 -3.68 -1.04 -2.58
C THR A 270 -4.79 -0.07 -2.13
N TYR A 271 -4.99 0.12 -0.82
CA TYR A 271 -6.06 0.95 -0.27
C TYR A 271 -5.60 2.36 0.00
N GLY A 272 -6.03 3.31 -0.83
CA GLY A 272 -5.75 4.73 -0.68
C GLY A 272 -5.52 5.46 -2.00
N ALA A 273 -5.20 6.74 -1.91
CA ALA A 273 -5.03 7.63 -3.06
C ALA A 273 -3.69 7.45 -3.81
N HIS A 274 -2.76 6.63 -3.33
CA HIS A 274 -1.42 6.38 -3.88
C HIS A 274 -0.59 7.66 -4.12
N ASN A 275 -0.75 8.65 -3.25
CA ASN A 275 -0.12 9.97 -3.37
C ASN A 275 0.64 10.43 -2.11
N GLY A 276 0.90 9.53 -1.16
CA GLY A 276 1.64 9.83 0.06
C GLY A 276 0.80 10.47 1.19
N THR A 277 -0.53 10.43 1.12
CA THR A 277 -1.39 11.20 2.03
C THR A 277 -2.11 10.38 3.11
N SER A 278 -2.12 9.04 3.03
CA SER A 278 -2.68 8.21 4.10
C SER A 278 -1.95 8.42 5.43
N LEU A 279 -2.61 8.13 6.55
CA LEU A 279 -1.96 8.26 7.87
C LEU A 279 -0.72 7.38 7.99
N LEU A 280 -0.73 6.18 7.44
CA LEU A 280 0.43 5.30 7.42
C LEU A 280 1.61 5.93 6.68
N GLU A 281 1.39 6.49 5.47
CA GLU A 281 2.46 7.10 4.68
C GLU A 281 3.04 8.33 5.39
N ARG A 282 2.19 9.17 5.94
CA ARG A 282 2.61 10.33 6.73
C ARG A 282 3.32 9.94 8.02
N PHE A 283 2.92 8.83 8.65
CA PHE A 283 3.60 8.29 9.81
C PHE A 283 5.01 7.82 9.47
N LEU A 284 5.20 7.11 8.35
CA LEU A 284 6.52 6.70 7.87
C LEU A 284 7.41 7.92 7.56
N ASP A 285 6.85 8.94 6.91
CA ASP A 285 7.57 10.17 6.61
C ASP A 285 8.05 10.87 7.89
N ASN A 286 7.20 10.92 8.91
CA ASN A 286 7.56 11.49 10.21
C ASN A 286 8.57 10.61 10.98
N ALA A 287 8.43 9.28 10.92
CA ALA A 287 9.37 8.34 11.54
C ALA A 287 10.78 8.43 10.92
N ALA A 288 10.86 8.66 9.60
CA ALA A 288 12.12 8.85 8.89
C ALA A 288 12.87 10.13 9.30
N GLU A 289 12.22 11.08 9.98
CA GLU A 289 12.85 12.29 10.53
C GLU A 289 13.37 12.11 11.94
N ILE A 290 13.02 11.02 12.62
CA ILE A 290 13.41 10.78 14.02
C ILE A 290 14.78 10.09 14.05
N GLY A 291 15.72 10.72 14.75
CA GLY A 291 17.04 10.15 14.95
C GLY A 291 17.82 9.97 13.64
N ARG A 292 18.48 8.82 13.52
CA ARG A 292 19.27 8.42 12.35
C ARG A 292 18.59 7.24 11.67
N THR A 293 17.36 7.46 11.18
CA THR A 293 16.48 6.42 10.62
C THR A 293 16.42 6.54 9.10
N VAL A 294 16.59 5.42 8.40
CA VAL A 294 16.36 5.27 6.96
C VAL A 294 15.32 4.16 6.78
N ILE A 295 14.28 4.41 6.01
CA ILE A 295 13.22 3.43 5.76
C ILE A 295 13.22 3.08 4.27
N CYS A 296 13.40 1.78 3.96
CA CYS A 296 13.32 1.24 2.61
C CYS A 296 12.05 0.42 2.45
N VAL A 297 11.30 0.65 1.38
CA VAL A 297 9.99 0.03 1.13
C VAL A 297 9.95 -0.55 -0.28
N GLY A 298 9.46 -1.78 -0.42
CA GLY A 298 9.25 -2.40 -1.73
C GLY A 298 8.14 -1.70 -2.51
N SER A 299 8.32 -1.55 -3.83
CA SER A 299 7.33 -0.89 -4.71
C SER A 299 6.04 -1.69 -4.89
N GLY A 300 6.00 -2.95 -4.43
CA GLY A 300 4.90 -3.88 -4.64
C GLY A 300 5.02 -4.67 -5.95
N ASN A 301 4.20 -5.71 -6.09
CA ASN A 301 4.22 -6.63 -7.25
C ASN A 301 2.98 -6.45 -8.15
N GLU A 302 2.40 -5.26 -8.16
CA GLU A 302 1.15 -4.98 -8.86
C GLU A 302 1.34 -4.49 -10.30
N GLY A 303 2.58 -4.33 -10.78
CA GLY A 303 2.89 -3.79 -12.11
C GLY A 303 2.20 -4.49 -13.28
N ALA A 304 2.05 -5.82 -13.20
CA ALA A 304 1.38 -6.64 -14.22
C ALA A 304 0.07 -7.29 -13.75
N SER A 305 -0.42 -6.98 -12.53
CA SER A 305 -1.57 -7.65 -11.92
C SER A 305 -2.91 -7.32 -12.59
N GLY A 306 -2.97 -6.23 -13.34
CA GLY A 306 -4.22 -5.74 -13.95
C GLY A 306 -5.21 -5.15 -12.95
N GLY A 307 -4.73 -4.79 -11.74
CA GLY A 307 -5.54 -4.23 -10.66
C GLY A 307 -5.75 -2.72 -10.71
N HIS A 308 -5.15 -2.03 -11.67
CA HIS A 308 -5.24 -0.58 -11.81
C HIS A 308 -5.65 -0.14 -13.22
N VAL A 309 -6.45 0.90 -13.30
CA VAL A 309 -6.70 1.64 -14.52
C VAL A 309 -6.82 3.13 -14.22
N GLY A 310 -6.06 3.93 -14.95
CA GLY A 310 -6.10 5.39 -14.89
C GLY A 310 -6.35 6.02 -16.26
N GLY A 311 -6.91 7.22 -16.25
CA GLY A 311 -7.19 7.96 -17.49
C GLY A 311 -7.77 9.35 -17.23
N SER A 312 -8.24 9.97 -18.29
CA SER A 312 -8.91 11.28 -18.24
C SER A 312 -10.23 11.24 -19.00
N VAL A 313 -11.27 11.84 -18.43
CA VAL A 313 -12.50 12.21 -19.15
C VAL A 313 -12.32 13.58 -19.82
N ALA A 314 -13.22 13.94 -20.71
CA ALA A 314 -13.18 15.24 -21.39
C ALA A 314 -13.29 16.41 -20.39
N VAL A 315 -12.46 17.44 -20.56
CA VAL A 315 -12.51 18.67 -19.76
C VAL A 315 -13.63 19.58 -20.28
N THR A 316 -14.57 19.98 -19.38
CA THR A 316 -15.75 20.78 -19.74
C THR A 316 -15.58 22.29 -19.49
N GLY A 317 -14.39 22.75 -19.04
CA GLY A 317 -14.09 24.16 -18.73
C GLY A 317 -14.07 25.09 -19.95
N ARG A 318 -14.58 26.32 -19.82
CA ARG A 318 -14.53 27.38 -20.84
C ARG A 318 -13.08 27.80 -21.11
N GLY A 319 -12.59 27.52 -22.33
CA GLY A 319 -11.33 28.06 -22.83
C GLY A 319 -10.66 27.09 -23.78
N GLY A 320 -10.94 27.23 -25.08
CA GLY A 320 -10.36 26.36 -26.09
C GLY A 320 -8.83 26.40 -26.12
N GLN A 321 -8.23 25.38 -25.66
CA GLN A 321 -6.95 24.88 -26.13
C GLN A 321 -7.04 23.37 -26.23
N ARG A 322 -6.97 22.85 -27.44
CA ARG A 322 -6.89 21.42 -27.71
C ARG A 322 -5.62 20.89 -27.05
N GLY A 323 -5.79 20.20 -25.91
CA GLY A 323 -4.75 19.36 -25.33
C GLY A 323 -4.46 18.19 -26.27
N VAL A 324 -3.21 18.07 -26.68
CA VAL A 324 -2.70 16.98 -27.51
C VAL A 324 -2.70 15.72 -26.64
N ALA A 325 -3.61 14.81 -26.92
CA ALA A 325 -3.59 13.47 -26.35
C ALA A 325 -2.30 12.75 -26.80
N ALA A 326 -1.43 12.42 -25.86
CA ALA A 326 -0.33 11.50 -26.08
C ALA A 326 -0.88 10.07 -26.15
N GLY A 327 -1.40 9.70 -27.30
CA GLY A 327 -1.86 8.36 -27.63
C GLY A 327 -1.00 7.77 -28.73
N ALA A 328 -0.67 6.52 -28.60
CA ALA A 328 0.13 5.69 -29.49
C ALA A 328 -0.19 5.91 -30.98
N ARG A 329 0.84 6.13 -31.79
CA ARG A 329 0.75 6.16 -33.25
C ARG A 329 0.44 4.75 -33.77
N SER A 330 -0.74 4.55 -34.33
CA SER A 330 -0.97 3.57 -35.37
C SER A 330 -1.36 4.30 -36.67
N SER A 331 -0.59 4.06 -37.70
CA SER A 331 -0.80 4.56 -39.06
C SER A 331 -2.04 3.94 -39.71
N GLY A 332 -2.93 4.76 -40.31
CA GLY A 332 -4.02 4.25 -41.14
C GLY A 332 -4.95 5.36 -41.63
N THR A 333 -4.67 5.83 -42.84
CA THR A 333 -5.52 6.43 -43.88
C THR A 333 -6.80 7.18 -43.51
N SER A 334 -6.80 8.43 -43.98
CA SER A 334 -7.91 9.39 -44.02
C SER A 334 -9.05 8.94 -44.94
N GLU A 335 -10.30 9.08 -44.47
CA GLU A 335 -11.43 9.37 -45.35
C GLU A 335 -12.33 10.45 -44.72
N THR A 336 -12.56 11.46 -45.56
CA THR A 336 -13.34 12.66 -45.33
C THR A 336 -14.84 12.32 -45.37
N MET A 337 -15.64 12.69 -44.39
CA MET A 337 -17.08 12.85 -44.61
C MET A 337 -17.67 14.09 -43.93
N ARG A 338 -18.56 14.68 -44.66
CA ARG A 338 -19.13 16.03 -44.65
C ARG A 338 -20.15 16.25 -43.51
N ASN A 339 -20.24 17.51 -43.12
CA ASN A 339 -21.28 18.15 -42.34
C ASN A 339 -22.71 17.77 -42.73
N VAL A 340 -23.55 17.46 -41.74
CA VAL A 340 -25.00 17.64 -41.84
C VAL A 340 -25.46 18.40 -40.60
N THR A 341 -25.92 19.61 -40.83
CA THR A 341 -26.66 20.45 -39.87
C THR A 341 -28.13 19.97 -39.82
N GLY A 342 -28.68 19.80 -38.62
CA GLY A 342 -30.09 19.52 -38.45
C GLY A 342 -30.56 19.79 -37.01
N SER A 343 -31.38 20.78 -36.93
CA SER A 343 -32.03 21.46 -35.82
C SER A 343 -32.86 20.59 -34.88
N GLY A 344 -32.88 20.97 -33.58
CA GLY A 344 -34.09 20.99 -32.74
C GLY A 344 -34.30 19.73 -31.92
N MET A 345 -33.96 19.77 -30.62
CA MET A 345 -34.63 18.98 -29.60
C MET A 345 -34.91 19.84 -28.38
N THR A 346 -36.19 19.89 -28.07
CA THR A 346 -36.79 20.52 -26.90
C THR A 346 -36.43 19.73 -25.63
N ASP A 347 -36.06 20.48 -24.59
CA ASP A 347 -35.92 19.99 -23.21
C ASP A 347 -37.26 19.42 -22.71
N GLU A 348 -37.35 18.11 -22.50
CA GLU A 348 -38.34 17.50 -21.63
C GLU A 348 -37.64 17.05 -20.33
N PHE A 349 -37.73 17.89 -19.31
CA PHE A 349 -37.41 17.55 -17.94
C PHE A 349 -38.43 16.54 -17.41
N LEU A 350 -37.98 15.40 -16.91
CA LEU A 350 -38.79 14.48 -16.12
C LEU A 350 -39.06 15.10 -14.74
N PRO A 351 -40.26 14.96 -14.17
CA PRO A 351 -40.65 15.67 -12.94
C PRO A 351 -39.98 15.10 -11.68
N GLU A 352 -39.63 16.01 -10.80
CA GLU A 352 -38.89 15.87 -9.54
C GLU A 352 -39.60 15.15 -8.37
N SER A 353 -40.62 14.35 -8.60
CA SER A 353 -41.45 13.83 -7.53
C SER A 353 -41.58 12.32 -7.45
N GLN A 354 -40.45 11.60 -7.22
CA GLN A 354 -40.51 10.21 -6.72
C GLN A 354 -39.22 9.76 -5.99
N TYR A 355 -38.65 10.58 -5.16
CA TYR A 355 -37.55 10.17 -4.27
C TYR A 355 -38.01 10.22 -2.82
N ALA A 356 -38.66 9.18 -2.38
CA ALA A 356 -38.85 8.92 -0.95
C ALA A 356 -38.91 7.39 -0.74
N GLY A 357 -37.82 6.87 -0.16
CA GLY A 357 -37.79 5.60 0.58
C GLY A 357 -37.76 4.33 -0.24
N GLY A 358 -36.67 3.59 -0.17
CA GLY A 358 -36.59 2.20 -0.63
C GLY A 358 -35.69 2.03 -1.86
N LEU A 359 -35.07 0.89 -1.95
CA LEU A 359 -34.26 0.38 -3.06
C LEU A 359 -34.81 0.82 -4.42
N THR A 360 -34.23 1.82 -5.05
CA THR A 360 -34.63 2.26 -6.39
C THR A 360 -33.74 1.59 -7.42
N ASN A 361 -34.15 0.40 -7.88
CA ASN A 361 -33.62 -0.21 -9.08
C ASN A 361 -34.22 0.50 -10.29
N VAL A 362 -33.48 1.35 -10.96
CA VAL A 362 -33.83 1.78 -12.32
C VAL A 362 -33.27 0.74 -13.29
N VAL A 363 -34.06 -0.24 -13.63
CA VAL A 363 -33.74 -1.21 -14.68
C VAL A 363 -34.11 -0.60 -16.03
N GLY A 364 -33.10 -0.28 -16.83
CA GLY A 364 -33.25 0.25 -18.17
C GLY A 364 -32.14 -0.28 -19.09
N THR A 365 -32.36 -0.27 -20.40
CA THR A 365 -31.31 -0.52 -21.39
C THR A 365 -30.63 0.80 -21.74
N VAL A 366 -29.32 0.90 -21.54
CA VAL A 366 -28.54 2.10 -21.93
C VAL A 366 -28.44 2.12 -23.46
N ASP A 367 -29.04 3.14 -24.09
CA ASP A 367 -29.02 3.29 -25.55
C ASP A 367 -27.59 3.59 -26.02
N ARG A 368 -27.13 2.92 -27.08
CA ARG A 368 -25.80 3.06 -27.66
C ARG A 368 -25.47 4.50 -28.08
N ALA A 369 -26.48 5.30 -28.40
CA ALA A 369 -26.33 6.69 -28.80
C ALA A 369 -25.90 7.62 -27.63
N VAL A 370 -26.31 7.28 -26.38
CA VAL A 370 -26.01 8.08 -25.18
C VAL A 370 -24.56 7.89 -24.72
N THR A 371 -23.94 6.75 -25.03
CA THR A 371 -22.60 6.39 -24.52
C THR A 371 -21.43 6.96 -25.32
N GLN A 372 -21.66 7.69 -26.42
CA GLN A 372 -20.58 8.17 -27.31
C GLN A 372 -19.62 9.18 -26.68
N ASN A 373 -20.03 9.87 -25.61
CA ASN A 373 -19.18 10.85 -24.89
C ASN A 373 -18.74 10.35 -23.52
N MET A 374 -19.06 9.12 -23.14
CA MET A 374 -18.71 8.56 -21.83
C MET A 374 -17.40 7.78 -21.88
N THR A 375 -16.60 7.92 -20.85
CA THR A 375 -15.41 7.09 -20.67
C THR A 375 -15.83 5.74 -20.08
N ARG A 376 -15.43 4.65 -20.73
CA ARG A 376 -15.78 3.28 -20.36
C ARG A 376 -14.61 2.58 -19.70
N VAL A 377 -14.83 2.05 -18.50
CA VAL A 377 -13.90 1.20 -17.75
C VAL A 377 -14.55 -0.15 -17.53
N GLU A 378 -13.90 -1.22 -17.96
CA GLU A 378 -14.40 -2.60 -17.90
C GLU A 378 -13.57 -3.43 -16.93
N LEU A 379 -14.26 -4.10 -16.00
CA LEU A 379 -13.72 -5.00 -15.00
C LEU A 379 -14.26 -6.41 -15.25
N VAL A 380 -13.37 -7.38 -15.46
CA VAL A 380 -13.74 -8.80 -15.41
C VAL A 380 -13.72 -9.24 -13.95
N ILE A 381 -14.84 -9.78 -13.47
CA ILE A 381 -14.90 -10.51 -12.20
C ILE A 381 -14.91 -12.00 -12.53
N GLY A 382 -13.92 -12.72 -11.98
CA GLY A 382 -13.77 -14.17 -12.14
C GLY A 382 -14.88 -14.95 -11.43
N ASN A 383 -14.97 -16.24 -11.74
CA ASN A 383 -15.89 -17.12 -11.04
C ASN A 383 -15.46 -17.32 -9.58
N TYR A 384 -16.43 -17.49 -8.71
CA TYR A 384 -16.24 -17.81 -7.29
C TYR A 384 -15.65 -16.69 -6.44
N GLU A 385 -15.73 -15.43 -6.87
CA GLU A 385 -15.41 -14.30 -6.00
C GLU A 385 -16.47 -14.17 -4.90
N THR A 386 -16.02 -14.18 -3.65
CA THR A 386 -16.88 -14.03 -2.47
C THR A 386 -17.15 -12.57 -2.12
N GLY A 387 -16.52 -11.65 -2.80
CA GLY A 387 -16.63 -10.21 -2.69
C GLY A 387 -15.48 -9.55 -3.40
N ILE A 388 -15.66 -8.32 -3.84
CA ILE A 388 -14.59 -7.50 -4.43
C ILE A 388 -14.87 -6.03 -4.18
N ASN A 389 -13.89 -5.31 -3.66
CA ASN A 389 -14.00 -3.87 -3.54
C ASN A 389 -13.27 -3.15 -4.69
N ILE A 390 -13.75 -1.99 -5.03
CA ILE A 390 -13.22 -1.14 -6.08
C ILE A 390 -13.16 0.29 -5.56
N GLN A 391 -12.02 0.94 -5.68
CA GLN A 391 -11.82 2.33 -5.31
C GLN A 391 -11.73 3.17 -6.57
N LEU A 392 -12.61 4.16 -6.72
CA LEU A 392 -12.52 5.21 -7.75
C LEU A 392 -12.03 6.49 -7.09
N TRP A 393 -10.88 6.97 -7.52
CA TRP A 393 -10.29 8.24 -7.09
C TRP A 393 -10.37 9.28 -8.21
N LYS A 394 -10.75 10.50 -7.86
CA LYS A 394 -10.82 11.67 -8.75
C LYS A 394 -10.57 12.96 -7.97
N GLU A 395 -10.33 14.07 -8.64
CA GLU A 395 -10.27 15.36 -7.97
C GLU A 395 -11.66 15.80 -7.44
N TYR A 396 -11.71 16.44 -6.28
CA TYR A 396 -12.96 16.98 -5.72
C TYR A 396 -13.64 18.00 -6.62
N THR A 397 -12.87 18.78 -7.37
CA THR A 397 -13.35 19.79 -8.27
C THR A 397 -14.07 19.22 -9.49
N ASP A 398 -13.85 17.97 -9.80
CA ASP A 398 -14.40 17.26 -10.94
C ASP A 398 -15.68 16.52 -10.55
N ARG A 399 -16.74 16.67 -11.34
CA ARG A 399 -18.04 15.99 -11.16
C ARG A 399 -18.27 15.09 -12.35
N TYR A 400 -18.55 13.82 -12.05
CA TYR A 400 -18.90 12.79 -13.03
C TYR A 400 -20.26 12.19 -12.66
N THR A 401 -21.07 11.87 -13.67
CA THR A 401 -22.11 10.85 -13.54
C THR A 401 -21.44 9.49 -13.65
N VAL A 402 -21.68 8.59 -12.71
CA VAL A 402 -21.16 7.22 -12.73
C VAL A 402 -22.30 6.24 -12.92
N ILE A 403 -22.22 5.43 -13.99
CA ILE A 403 -23.18 4.33 -14.24
C ILE A 403 -22.42 3.03 -14.07
N LEU A 404 -22.91 2.14 -13.20
CA LEU A 404 -22.38 0.81 -13.00
C LEU A 404 -23.33 -0.21 -13.63
N THR A 405 -22.83 -1.00 -14.60
CA THR A 405 -23.58 -2.01 -15.31
C THR A 405 -23.06 -3.41 -14.98
N ALA A 406 -23.93 -4.31 -14.59
CA ALA A 406 -23.65 -5.71 -14.32
C ALA A 406 -23.51 -6.54 -15.61
N PRO A 407 -22.95 -7.76 -15.54
CA PRO A 407 -22.87 -8.67 -16.70
C PRO A 407 -24.21 -9.03 -17.33
N SER A 408 -25.31 -8.98 -16.56
CA SER A 408 -26.69 -9.17 -17.06
C SER A 408 -27.18 -8.05 -17.99
N GLY A 409 -26.52 -6.88 -17.95
CA GLY A 409 -26.95 -5.65 -18.62
C GLY A 409 -27.77 -4.73 -17.73
N ASP A 410 -28.15 -5.16 -16.52
CA ASP A 410 -28.79 -4.29 -15.53
C ASP A 410 -27.79 -3.23 -15.06
N PHE A 411 -28.27 -2.03 -14.79
CA PHE A 411 -27.42 -0.94 -14.37
C PHE A 411 -27.99 -0.09 -13.25
N VAL A 412 -27.14 0.64 -12.57
CA VAL A 412 -27.48 1.65 -11.59
C VAL A 412 -26.77 2.96 -11.91
N LEU A 413 -27.51 4.07 -11.76
CA LEU A 413 -26.97 5.41 -11.76
C LEU A 413 -26.55 5.76 -10.34
N VAL A 414 -25.25 5.96 -10.13
CA VAL A 414 -24.71 6.31 -8.83
C VAL A 414 -24.96 7.80 -8.57
N ASP A 415 -25.60 8.11 -7.43
CA ASP A 415 -25.81 9.48 -7.00
C ASP A 415 -24.50 10.06 -6.41
N THR A 416 -23.68 10.66 -7.29
CA THR A 416 -22.40 11.26 -6.91
C THR A 416 -22.54 12.65 -6.24
N ASP A 417 -23.74 13.23 -6.21
CA ASP A 417 -24.03 14.47 -5.50
C ASP A 417 -24.43 14.23 -4.03
N ARG A 418 -24.77 12.99 -3.70
CA ARG A 418 -25.10 12.57 -2.34
C ARG A 418 -23.88 11.94 -1.67
N PRO A 419 -23.26 12.59 -0.68
CA PRO A 419 -22.20 11.96 0.11
C PRO A 419 -22.76 10.84 1.01
N GLY A 420 -21.86 9.98 1.49
CA GLY A 420 -22.18 8.91 2.42
C GLY A 420 -22.59 7.60 1.76
N LYS A 421 -23.15 6.71 2.58
CA LYS A 421 -23.52 5.34 2.18
C LYS A 421 -24.71 5.31 1.22
N GLN A 422 -24.58 4.51 0.20
CA GLN A 422 -25.65 4.12 -0.74
C GLN A 422 -25.61 2.61 -0.94
N THR A 423 -26.77 1.98 -1.10
CA THR A 423 -26.85 0.53 -1.31
C THR A 423 -27.67 0.25 -2.56
N TYR A 424 -27.15 -0.62 -3.43
CA TYR A 424 -27.79 -1.03 -4.66
C TYR A 424 -27.77 -2.56 -4.78
N ARG A 425 -28.59 -3.10 -5.67
CA ARG A 425 -28.60 -4.52 -6.01
C ARG A 425 -28.73 -4.72 -7.51
N LEU A 426 -27.80 -5.48 -8.08
CA LEU A 426 -27.82 -5.92 -9.48
C LEU A 426 -27.65 -7.45 -9.51
N GLY A 427 -28.65 -8.16 -10.01
CA GLY A 427 -28.64 -9.63 -10.03
C GLY A 427 -28.48 -10.25 -8.63
N GLN A 428 -27.43 -11.06 -8.47
CA GLN A 428 -27.07 -11.72 -7.22
C GLN A 428 -26.01 -10.93 -6.44
N THR A 429 -25.69 -9.72 -6.87
CA THR A 429 -24.69 -8.86 -6.25
C THR A 429 -25.33 -7.68 -5.56
N GLU A 430 -25.03 -7.50 -4.29
CA GLU A 430 -25.31 -6.31 -3.51
C GLU A 430 -24.10 -5.37 -3.59
N ILE A 431 -24.33 -4.08 -3.72
CA ILE A 431 -23.29 -3.07 -3.86
C ILE A 431 -23.44 -2.09 -2.71
N LEU A 432 -22.51 -2.13 -1.77
CA LEU A 432 -22.34 -1.09 -0.78
C LEU A 432 -21.42 -0.01 -1.37
N LEU A 433 -21.89 1.20 -1.41
CA LEU A 433 -21.13 2.32 -1.96
C LEU A 433 -20.98 3.40 -0.89
N TYR A 434 -19.80 4.00 -0.83
CA TYR A 434 -19.56 5.21 -0.07
C TYR A 434 -19.01 6.30 -0.99
N ASN A 435 -19.76 7.39 -1.10
CA ASN A 435 -19.32 8.59 -1.81
C ASN A 435 -18.67 9.55 -0.81
N GLY A 436 -17.33 9.64 -0.84
CA GLY A 436 -16.55 10.35 0.15
C GLY A 436 -16.71 11.86 0.09
N GLU A 437 -16.69 12.50 1.25
CA GLU A 437 -16.57 13.95 1.41
C GLU A 437 -15.09 14.37 1.44
N PRO A 438 -14.77 15.67 1.22
CA PRO A 438 -13.42 16.19 1.39
C PRO A 438 -12.87 15.87 2.77
N ALA A 439 -11.72 15.19 2.81
CA ALA A 439 -11.03 14.83 4.05
C ALA A 439 -9.79 15.72 4.25
N PRO A 440 -9.35 15.94 5.50
CA PRO A 440 -8.05 16.57 5.77
C PRO A 440 -6.94 15.84 4.99
N TYR A 441 -5.97 16.60 4.51
CA TYR A 441 -4.80 16.10 3.77
C TYR A 441 -5.05 15.56 2.34
N LEU A 442 -6.31 15.46 1.87
CA LEU A 442 -6.66 14.93 0.56
C LEU A 442 -7.26 15.99 -0.35
N THR A 443 -6.74 16.09 -1.57
CA THR A 443 -7.35 16.86 -2.67
C THR A 443 -8.22 15.97 -3.55
N SER A 444 -8.04 14.67 -3.45
CA SER A 444 -8.76 13.66 -4.22
C SER A 444 -9.93 13.10 -3.45
N GLN A 445 -11.04 12.86 -4.15
CA GLN A 445 -12.25 12.22 -3.65
C GLN A 445 -12.23 10.74 -3.97
N GLU A 446 -12.60 9.93 -2.98
CA GLU A 446 -12.86 8.51 -3.16
C GLU A 446 -14.36 8.24 -3.34
N ILE A 447 -14.68 7.37 -4.31
CA ILE A 447 -15.94 6.66 -4.36
C ILE A 447 -15.60 5.18 -4.21
N TYR A 448 -15.96 4.61 -3.07
CA TYR A 448 -15.66 3.23 -2.71
C TYR A 448 -16.86 2.35 -3.03
N PHE A 449 -16.63 1.24 -3.72
CA PHE A 449 -17.62 0.22 -4.04
C PHE A 449 -17.22 -1.09 -3.39
N ASP A 450 -18.11 -1.73 -2.67
CA ASP A 450 -17.96 -3.09 -2.15
C ASP A 450 -19.07 -3.98 -2.74
N LEU A 451 -18.68 -4.89 -3.62
CA LEU A 451 -19.58 -5.83 -4.28
C LEU A 451 -19.61 -7.11 -3.46
N LEU A 452 -20.76 -7.41 -2.90
CA LEU A 452 -20.99 -8.54 -2.00
C LEU A 452 -22.01 -9.50 -2.59
N PRO A 453 -21.96 -10.80 -2.28
CA PRO A 453 -23.04 -11.72 -2.62
C PRO A 453 -24.35 -11.27 -1.94
N ALA A 454 -25.44 -11.12 -2.67
CA ALA A 454 -26.74 -10.85 -2.07
C ALA A 454 -27.21 -12.01 -1.17
N ALA A 455 -28.14 -11.73 -0.27
CA ALA A 455 -28.69 -12.74 0.63
C ALA A 455 -29.15 -13.99 -0.12
N GLY A 456 -28.65 -15.15 0.29
CA GLY A 456 -28.90 -16.44 -0.37
C GLY A 456 -27.94 -16.79 -1.52
N SER A 457 -27.04 -15.88 -1.92
CA SER A 457 -25.97 -16.13 -2.88
C SER A 457 -24.65 -16.35 -2.15
N ARG A 458 -23.75 -17.13 -2.78
CA ARG A 458 -22.43 -17.43 -2.23
C ARG A 458 -21.31 -16.60 -2.87
N TYR A 459 -21.56 -16.15 -4.10
CA TYR A 459 -20.58 -15.45 -4.93
C TYR A 459 -21.24 -14.25 -5.60
N VAL A 460 -20.44 -13.25 -5.94
CA VAL A 460 -20.86 -12.12 -6.77
C VAL A 460 -21.05 -12.56 -8.23
N ASP A 461 -21.82 -11.81 -9.01
CA ASP A 461 -22.02 -12.12 -10.43
C ASP A 461 -20.68 -12.00 -11.18
N SER A 462 -20.26 -13.11 -11.79
CA SER A 462 -19.05 -13.18 -12.61
C SER A 462 -19.30 -12.67 -14.03
N GLY A 463 -18.28 -12.11 -14.66
CA GLY A 463 -18.36 -11.57 -16.01
C GLY A 463 -17.82 -10.15 -16.12
N ILE A 464 -18.23 -9.42 -17.16
CA ILE A 464 -17.77 -8.06 -17.40
C ILE A 464 -18.71 -7.06 -16.73
N TRP A 465 -18.20 -6.37 -15.72
CA TRP A 465 -18.80 -5.20 -15.12
C TRP A 465 -18.29 -3.95 -15.84
N THR A 466 -19.15 -2.96 -16.04
CA THR A 466 -18.78 -1.75 -16.77
C THR A 466 -19.08 -0.50 -15.94
N PHE A 467 -18.09 0.34 -15.74
CA PHE A 467 -18.24 1.70 -15.25
C PHE A 467 -18.26 2.65 -16.43
N LEU A 468 -19.29 3.48 -16.53
CA LEU A 468 -19.37 4.58 -17.49
C LEU A 468 -19.23 5.89 -16.71
N LEU A 469 -18.26 6.71 -17.10
CA LEU A 469 -18.01 8.03 -16.51
C LEU A 469 -18.41 9.10 -17.49
N GLU A 470 -19.43 9.88 -17.15
CA GLU A 470 -19.88 11.03 -17.93
C GLU A 470 -19.40 12.32 -17.25
N PRO A 471 -18.62 13.16 -17.91
CA PRO A 471 -18.16 14.41 -17.33
C PRO A 471 -19.31 15.42 -17.23
N VAL A 472 -19.65 15.85 -16.03
CA VAL A 472 -20.63 16.91 -15.76
C VAL A 472 -19.94 18.27 -15.68
N ARG A 473 -18.90 18.35 -14.85
CA ARG A 473 -18.01 19.51 -14.72
C ARG A 473 -16.62 18.99 -14.37
N THR A 474 -15.67 19.22 -15.24
CA THR A 474 -14.30 18.74 -15.07
C THR A 474 -13.30 19.85 -15.29
N ILE A 475 -12.29 19.90 -14.43
CA ILE A 475 -11.13 20.80 -14.48
C ILE A 475 -9.91 20.03 -14.94
N THR A 476 -9.60 18.91 -14.29
CA THR A 476 -8.51 18.00 -14.63
C THR A 476 -8.99 16.82 -15.46
N GLY A 477 -10.15 16.29 -15.12
CA GLY A 477 -10.74 15.12 -15.75
C GLY A 477 -10.10 13.80 -15.33
N ASN A 478 -9.08 13.81 -14.48
CA ASN A 478 -8.33 12.60 -14.11
C ASN A 478 -9.15 11.67 -13.22
N TYR A 479 -8.98 10.36 -13.46
CA TYR A 479 -9.55 9.31 -12.62
C TYR A 479 -8.58 8.14 -12.52
N THR A 480 -8.68 7.41 -11.41
CA THR A 480 -7.97 6.14 -11.19
C THR A 480 -8.88 5.14 -10.50
N PHE A 481 -8.80 3.88 -10.91
CA PHE A 481 -9.48 2.77 -10.25
C PHE A 481 -8.46 1.78 -9.71
N TYR A 482 -8.68 1.31 -8.48
CA TYR A 482 -7.88 0.27 -7.85
C TYR A 482 -8.74 -0.89 -7.39
N LEU A 483 -8.20 -2.10 -7.55
CA LEU A 483 -8.69 -3.35 -6.96
C LEU A 483 -7.81 -3.73 -5.77
N PRO A 484 -8.27 -4.66 -4.92
CA PRO A 484 -7.42 -5.29 -3.91
C PRO A 484 -6.17 -5.91 -4.55
N SER A 485 -5.12 -6.11 -3.75
CA SER A 485 -3.90 -6.78 -4.20
C SER A 485 -4.18 -8.07 -4.95
N GLY A 486 -3.37 -8.36 -5.96
CA GLY A 486 -3.46 -9.59 -6.74
C GLY A 486 -3.38 -10.87 -5.91
N THR A 487 -2.84 -10.80 -4.68
CA THR A 487 -2.73 -11.94 -3.75
C THR A 487 -4.05 -12.36 -3.12
N VAL A 488 -5.06 -11.47 -3.08
CA VAL A 488 -6.36 -11.74 -2.39
C VAL A 488 -7.56 -11.80 -3.31
N ARG A 489 -7.37 -11.66 -4.61
CA ARG A 489 -8.42 -11.80 -5.62
C ARG A 489 -8.06 -12.90 -6.62
N SER A 490 -9.06 -13.42 -7.33
CA SER A 490 -8.80 -14.35 -8.42
C SER A 490 -7.90 -13.71 -9.49
N ALA A 491 -6.94 -14.45 -10.01
CA ALA A 491 -6.10 -13.99 -11.12
C ALA A 491 -6.90 -13.62 -12.39
N ARG A 492 -8.16 -14.05 -12.49
CA ARG A 492 -9.09 -13.70 -13.57
C ARG A 492 -9.80 -12.37 -13.32
N THR A 493 -9.87 -11.91 -12.06
CA THR A 493 -10.48 -10.63 -11.69
C THR A 493 -9.50 -9.50 -11.94
N ARG A 494 -9.74 -8.74 -13.00
CA ARG A 494 -8.85 -7.66 -13.45
C ARG A 494 -9.55 -6.70 -14.39
N PHE A 495 -9.01 -5.51 -14.55
CA PHE A 495 -9.46 -4.61 -15.61
C PHE A 495 -9.15 -5.17 -16.99
N VAL A 496 -10.05 -4.96 -17.96
CA VAL A 496 -9.88 -5.41 -19.35
C VAL A 496 -8.75 -4.66 -20.04
N ARG A 497 -8.59 -3.39 -19.71
CA ARG A 497 -7.54 -2.51 -20.22
C ARG A 497 -6.81 -1.85 -19.05
N PRO A 498 -5.98 -2.60 -18.33
CA PRO A 498 -5.26 -2.06 -17.19
C PRO A 498 -4.21 -1.06 -17.62
N THR A 499 -3.93 -0.08 -16.76
CA THR A 499 -2.82 0.84 -16.89
C THR A 499 -1.69 0.33 -15.99
N PRO A 500 -0.49 0.05 -16.52
CA PRO A 500 0.60 -0.49 -15.72
C PRO A 500 1.28 0.54 -14.82
N ASP A 501 1.15 1.82 -15.10
CA ASP A 501 1.69 2.91 -14.29
C ASP A 501 0.79 3.20 -13.09
N VAL A 502 1.34 3.85 -12.05
CA VAL A 502 0.67 4.14 -10.77
C VAL A 502 0.22 2.86 -10.04
N THR A 503 1.06 1.83 -10.06
CA THR A 503 0.83 0.53 -9.41
C THR A 503 1.72 0.30 -8.19
N LEU A 504 2.34 1.36 -7.67
CA LEU A 504 3.03 1.33 -6.38
C LEU A 504 2.06 0.99 -5.26
N THR A 505 2.42 0.09 -4.37
CA THR A 505 1.60 -0.22 -3.19
C THR A 505 1.83 0.79 -2.06
N ILE A 506 0.85 0.97 -1.19
CA ILE A 506 0.99 1.72 0.05
C ILE A 506 1.68 0.82 1.08
N PRO A 507 2.78 1.28 1.75
CA PRO A 507 3.19 2.66 1.90
C PRO A 507 4.37 3.12 1.00
N SER A 508 4.64 2.46 -0.12
CA SER A 508 5.79 2.82 -0.96
C SER A 508 5.67 4.21 -1.61
N THR A 509 4.47 4.76 -1.63
CA THR A 509 4.19 6.12 -2.12
C THR A 509 4.49 7.24 -1.10
N ALA A 510 4.86 6.89 0.14
CA ALA A 510 5.35 7.86 1.13
C ALA A 510 6.59 8.62 0.61
N SER A 511 6.71 9.91 0.93
CA SER A 511 7.66 10.83 0.26
C SER A 511 9.10 10.64 0.72
N LYS A 512 9.34 10.38 2.01
CA LYS A 512 10.68 10.31 2.61
C LYS A 512 11.28 8.92 2.63
N VAL A 513 10.48 7.88 2.47
CA VAL A 513 10.99 6.51 2.34
C VAL A 513 11.74 6.31 1.01
N ILE A 514 12.64 5.34 0.98
CA ILE A 514 13.31 4.89 -0.23
C ILE A 514 12.48 3.77 -0.84
N THR A 515 11.84 4.05 -1.96
CA THR A 515 11.00 3.08 -2.66
C THR A 515 11.82 2.30 -3.67
N VAL A 516 11.80 0.97 -3.55
CA VAL A 516 12.65 0.05 -4.29
C VAL A 516 11.82 -0.80 -5.24
N GLY A 517 12.07 -0.64 -6.53
CA GLY A 517 11.56 -1.54 -7.57
C GLY A 517 12.49 -2.74 -7.80
N ALA A 518 12.05 -3.69 -8.62
CA ALA A 518 12.78 -4.90 -8.93
C ALA A 518 13.25 -4.94 -10.40
N TYR A 519 14.44 -5.51 -10.61
CA TYR A 519 14.92 -5.91 -11.93
C TYR A 519 15.46 -7.34 -11.91
N ASP A 520 15.52 -7.97 -13.08
CA ASP A 520 16.16 -9.28 -13.29
C ASP A 520 17.68 -9.09 -13.45
N PRO A 521 18.50 -9.58 -12.51
CA PRO A 521 19.94 -9.37 -12.53
C PRO A 521 20.67 -10.15 -13.64
N VAL A 522 20.05 -11.19 -14.21
CA VAL A 522 20.65 -11.99 -15.30
C VAL A 522 20.54 -11.28 -16.62
N TYR A 523 19.37 -10.68 -16.90
CA TYR A 523 19.12 -9.94 -18.14
C TYR A 523 19.40 -8.45 -18.00
N GLU A 524 19.63 -7.96 -16.78
CA GLU A 524 19.73 -6.54 -16.44
C GLU A 524 18.51 -5.75 -16.95
N ALA A 525 17.31 -6.34 -16.82
CA ALA A 525 16.07 -5.81 -17.36
C ALA A 525 15.04 -5.60 -16.25
N TYR A 526 14.21 -4.57 -16.40
CA TYR A 526 13.09 -4.30 -15.48
C TYR A 526 12.19 -5.54 -15.33
N ALA A 527 11.77 -5.84 -14.10
CA ALA A 527 10.87 -6.93 -13.81
C ALA A 527 9.41 -6.46 -13.93
N ASP A 528 8.64 -7.06 -14.84
CA ASP A 528 7.30 -6.60 -15.21
C ASP A 528 6.29 -6.53 -14.04
N PHE A 529 6.47 -7.37 -13.03
CA PHE A 529 5.64 -7.35 -11.82
C PHE A 529 5.91 -6.14 -10.93
N SER A 530 7.11 -5.55 -11.00
CA SER A 530 7.50 -4.43 -10.12
C SER A 530 6.52 -3.27 -10.24
N GLY A 531 6.08 -2.74 -9.11
CA GLY A 531 5.21 -1.59 -9.05
C GLY A 531 5.83 -0.38 -9.75
N ARG A 532 5.01 0.35 -10.51
CA ARG A 532 5.41 1.53 -11.29
C ARG A 532 4.81 2.78 -10.70
N GLY A 533 5.59 3.84 -10.70
CA GLY A 533 5.12 5.17 -10.36
C GLY A 533 4.49 5.89 -11.54
N TYR A 534 4.50 7.19 -11.50
CA TYR A 534 4.02 8.04 -12.58
C TYR A 534 5.08 9.07 -12.95
N LEU A 535 5.13 9.41 -14.24
CA LEU A 535 5.88 10.57 -14.71
C LEU A 535 5.02 11.81 -14.48
N TYR A 536 5.46 12.65 -13.61
CA TYR A 536 4.80 13.94 -13.31
C TYR A 536 5.06 14.95 -14.44
N GLN A 537 4.71 14.62 -15.69
CA GLN A 537 4.85 15.58 -16.80
C GLN A 537 3.69 16.59 -16.90
N GLU A 538 2.54 16.33 -16.27
CA GLU A 538 1.38 17.23 -16.40
C GLU A 538 1.18 18.24 -15.27
N GLN A 539 1.97 18.18 -14.19
CA GLN A 539 1.92 19.18 -13.10
C GLN A 539 3.17 20.07 -13.00
N VAL A 540 3.96 20.19 -14.04
CA VAL A 540 5.22 20.99 -14.10
C VAL A 540 5.00 22.52 -14.00
N ASN A 541 3.86 22.99 -13.56
CA ASN A 541 3.67 24.42 -13.24
C ASN A 541 3.91 24.77 -11.75
N SER A 542 4.28 23.83 -10.89
CA SER A 542 4.74 24.12 -9.54
C SER A 542 6.25 23.90 -9.42
N ARG A 543 6.95 24.91 -8.96
CA ARG A 543 8.42 25.00 -8.83
C ARG A 543 9.06 24.06 -7.79
N THR A 544 8.50 22.87 -7.57
CA THR A 544 8.99 21.83 -6.65
C THR A 544 9.22 20.49 -7.36
N SER A 545 9.88 20.54 -8.53
CA SER A 545 9.91 19.46 -9.51
C SER A 545 10.79 18.24 -9.19
N ASP A 546 11.46 18.14 -8.06
CA ASP A 546 12.46 17.08 -7.82
C ASP A 546 12.05 15.96 -6.86
N SER A 547 10.86 16.01 -6.24
CA SER A 547 10.58 15.15 -5.09
C SER A 547 9.70 13.90 -5.36
N PHE A 548 9.14 13.70 -6.55
CA PHE A 548 8.08 12.69 -6.72
C PHE A 548 8.28 11.68 -7.85
N VAL A 549 9.49 11.42 -8.30
CA VAL A 549 9.73 10.26 -9.16
C VAL A 549 9.88 9.02 -8.28
N LYS A 550 8.91 8.11 -8.33
CA LYS A 550 8.91 6.81 -7.69
C LYS A 550 8.84 5.70 -8.76
N PRO A 551 9.43 4.51 -8.52
CA PRO A 551 10.30 4.20 -7.38
C PRO A 551 11.52 5.10 -7.37
N ASP A 552 12.28 5.14 -6.25
CA ASP A 552 13.51 5.96 -6.18
C ASP A 552 14.64 5.33 -7.00
N LEU A 553 14.70 4.00 -6.99
CA LEU A 553 15.68 3.17 -7.70
C LEU A 553 15.19 1.71 -7.76
N VAL A 554 15.94 0.85 -8.44
CA VAL A 554 15.67 -0.59 -8.50
C VAL A 554 16.87 -1.40 -8.00
N ALA A 555 16.59 -2.63 -7.56
CA ALA A 555 17.60 -3.60 -7.12
C ALA A 555 17.26 -5.00 -7.66
N PRO A 556 18.19 -5.98 -7.60
CA PRO A 556 17.92 -7.35 -8.01
C PRO A 556 16.73 -7.93 -7.25
N GLY A 557 15.72 -8.45 -7.97
CA GLY A 557 14.50 -8.98 -7.36
C GLY A 557 13.97 -10.25 -8.01
N VAL A 558 14.75 -10.87 -8.91
CA VAL A 558 14.35 -12.11 -9.62
C VAL A 558 15.39 -13.18 -9.41
N GLY A 559 14.97 -14.35 -8.89
CA GLY A 559 15.85 -15.50 -8.70
C GLY A 559 16.98 -15.27 -7.70
N ILE A 560 16.75 -14.51 -6.66
CA ILE A 560 17.75 -14.16 -5.64
C ILE A 560 17.95 -15.36 -4.72
N ILE A 561 19.19 -15.77 -4.50
CA ILE A 561 19.51 -16.81 -3.53
C ILE A 561 19.58 -16.21 -2.14
N ALA A 562 18.74 -16.69 -1.25
CA ALA A 562 18.62 -16.21 0.11
C ALA A 562 18.53 -17.39 1.10
N PRO A 563 18.89 -17.19 2.39
CA PRO A 563 18.68 -18.20 3.42
C PRO A 563 17.20 -18.56 3.53
N ASP A 564 16.90 -19.83 3.71
CA ASP A 564 15.56 -20.30 4.02
C ASP A 564 15.36 -20.54 5.53
N ARG A 565 14.10 -20.75 5.91
CA ARG A 565 13.74 -20.99 7.32
C ARG A 565 14.30 -22.31 7.89
N ASP A 566 14.70 -23.25 7.04
CA ASP A 566 15.14 -24.57 7.44
C ASP A 566 16.67 -24.68 7.52
N GLY A 567 17.40 -23.59 7.23
CA GLY A 567 18.86 -23.47 7.32
C GLY A 567 19.59 -23.71 6.01
N GLY A 568 18.85 -23.85 4.91
CA GLY A 568 19.38 -23.90 3.55
C GLY A 568 19.36 -22.54 2.86
N TYR A 569 19.47 -22.60 1.51
CA TYR A 569 19.34 -21.44 0.63
C TYR A 569 18.45 -21.81 -0.56
N GLY A 570 17.60 -20.87 -0.95
CA GLY A 570 16.69 -21.06 -2.08
C GLY A 570 16.49 -19.78 -2.90
N PRO A 571 16.02 -19.92 -4.16
CA PRO A 571 15.70 -18.77 -4.99
C PRO A 571 14.38 -18.14 -4.57
N VAL A 572 14.38 -16.81 -4.48
CA VAL A 572 13.19 -15.99 -4.18
C VAL A 572 13.01 -14.90 -5.23
N THR A 573 11.76 -14.45 -5.45
CA THR A 573 11.43 -13.43 -6.45
C THR A 573 10.36 -12.48 -5.91
N GLY A 574 10.57 -11.17 -6.08
CA GLY A 574 9.64 -10.12 -5.66
C GLY A 574 10.37 -8.82 -5.34
N THR A 575 9.65 -7.72 -5.25
CA THR A 575 10.18 -6.46 -4.75
C THR A 575 10.55 -6.53 -3.27
N SER A 576 9.96 -7.47 -2.52
CA SER A 576 10.36 -7.83 -1.15
C SER A 576 11.83 -8.21 -1.04
N PHE A 577 12.39 -8.83 -2.07
CA PHE A 577 13.78 -9.29 -2.09
C PHE A 577 14.73 -8.31 -2.79
N ALA A 578 14.18 -7.34 -3.52
CA ALA A 578 14.94 -6.19 -4.02
C ALA A 578 15.21 -5.15 -2.91
N THR A 579 14.23 -4.91 -2.05
CA THR A 579 14.30 -3.92 -0.96
C THR A 579 15.48 -4.13 -0.02
N PRO A 580 15.77 -5.35 0.49
CA PRO A 580 16.87 -5.57 1.43
C PRO A 580 18.26 -5.30 0.86
N PHE A 581 18.48 -5.35 -0.46
CA PHE A 581 19.72 -4.87 -1.07
C PHE A 581 19.95 -3.40 -0.78
N VAL A 582 18.91 -2.59 -0.91
CA VAL A 582 18.95 -1.15 -0.68
C VAL A 582 19.03 -0.83 0.81
N THR A 583 18.36 -1.61 1.65
CA THR A 583 18.45 -1.49 3.11
C THR A 583 19.88 -1.76 3.58
N GLY A 584 20.50 -2.83 3.07
CA GLY A 584 21.92 -3.11 3.34
C GLY A 584 22.85 -2.01 2.83
N ALA A 585 22.62 -1.51 1.61
CA ALA A 585 23.42 -0.40 1.06
C ALA A 585 23.25 0.89 1.86
N ALA A 586 22.05 1.19 2.36
CA ALA A 586 21.82 2.30 3.27
C ALA A 586 22.63 2.12 4.58
N ALA A 587 22.66 0.90 5.13
CA ALA A 587 23.48 0.59 6.31
C ALA A 587 24.99 0.80 6.04
N LEU A 588 25.51 0.43 4.85
CA LEU A 588 26.90 0.72 4.48
C LEU A 588 27.19 2.22 4.40
N LEU A 589 26.28 3.00 3.80
CA LEU A 589 26.41 4.46 3.77
C LEU A 589 26.37 5.08 5.17
N MET A 590 25.51 4.56 6.05
CA MET A 590 25.41 5.02 7.44
C MET A 590 26.68 4.66 8.24
N GLN A 591 27.26 3.48 7.99
CA GLN A 591 28.58 3.13 8.53
C GLN A 591 29.63 4.15 8.08
N TRP A 592 29.74 4.40 6.78
CA TRP A 592 30.71 5.35 6.24
C TRP A 592 30.50 6.76 6.78
N GLY A 593 29.26 7.25 6.74
CA GLY A 593 28.97 8.62 7.13
C GLY A 593 29.01 8.83 8.65
N ILE A 594 28.16 8.09 9.36
CA ILE A 594 27.89 8.31 10.79
C ILE A 594 28.94 7.64 11.67
N VAL A 595 29.14 6.32 11.48
CA VAL A 595 30.01 5.53 12.38
C VAL A 595 31.49 5.91 12.19
N MET A 596 31.92 6.05 10.93
CA MET A 596 33.31 6.45 10.60
C MET A 596 33.51 7.97 10.63
N GLY A 597 32.46 8.78 10.82
CA GLY A 597 32.54 10.22 11.01
C GLY A 597 32.75 11.05 9.73
N ASN A 598 32.60 10.45 8.52
CA ASN A 598 32.78 11.18 7.27
C ASN A 598 31.61 12.17 6.99
N ASP A 599 30.43 11.84 7.46
CA ASP A 599 29.22 12.69 7.40
C ASP A 599 28.33 12.41 8.63
N PRO A 600 28.66 12.96 9.81
CA PRO A 600 27.95 12.68 11.06
C PRO A 600 26.52 13.21 11.07
N TYR A 601 26.16 14.08 10.12
CA TYR A 601 24.81 14.62 9.93
C TYR A 601 24.04 13.91 8.78
N LEU A 602 24.44 12.70 8.45
CA LEU A 602 23.74 11.89 7.46
C LEU A 602 22.36 11.47 8.00
N TYR A 603 21.30 11.72 7.23
CA TYR A 603 19.92 11.40 7.56
C TYR A 603 19.18 10.78 6.36
N GLY A 604 17.95 10.30 6.54
CA GLY A 604 17.21 9.48 5.58
C GLY A 604 17.18 10.03 4.15
N GLU A 605 16.75 11.28 3.94
CA GLU A 605 16.67 11.88 2.60
C GLU A 605 18.05 12.09 1.97
N LYS A 606 19.09 12.34 2.78
CA LYS A 606 20.46 12.47 2.30
C LYS A 606 21.02 11.11 1.85
N VAL A 607 20.75 10.03 2.59
CA VAL A 607 21.06 8.66 2.17
C VAL A 607 20.34 8.35 0.86
N LYS A 608 19.04 8.64 0.77
CA LYS A 608 18.24 8.50 -0.45
C LYS A 608 18.87 9.24 -1.64
N ALA A 609 19.30 10.48 -1.45
CA ALA A 609 19.94 11.28 -2.49
C ALA A 609 21.28 10.67 -2.95
N TYR A 610 22.11 10.16 -2.03
CA TYR A 610 23.37 9.48 -2.37
C TYR A 610 23.11 8.20 -3.16
N LEU A 611 22.16 7.36 -2.72
CA LEU A 611 21.83 6.12 -3.41
C LEU A 611 21.29 6.37 -4.82
N ARG A 612 20.37 7.35 -4.97
CA ARG A 612 19.86 7.77 -6.28
C ARG A 612 20.97 8.27 -7.21
N ARG A 613 21.91 9.04 -6.67
CA ARG A 613 23.05 9.58 -7.45
C ARG A 613 24.06 8.50 -7.85
N GLY A 614 24.23 7.46 -7.03
CA GLY A 614 25.12 6.33 -7.29
C GLY A 614 24.51 5.27 -8.22
N ALA A 615 23.21 5.33 -8.49
CA ALA A 615 22.53 4.36 -9.34
C ALA A 615 23.02 4.46 -10.80
N LYS A 616 23.03 3.30 -11.49
CA LYS A 616 23.47 3.18 -12.90
C LYS A 616 22.31 2.81 -13.81
N PRO A 617 22.36 3.22 -15.08
CA PRO A 617 21.36 2.81 -16.05
C PRO A 617 21.20 1.29 -16.14
N ILE A 618 19.95 0.86 -16.34
CA ILE A 618 19.60 -0.55 -16.58
C ILE A 618 19.33 -0.78 -18.04
N ARG A 619 19.63 -1.99 -18.53
CA ARG A 619 19.48 -2.34 -19.93
C ARG A 619 18.02 -2.20 -20.39
N GLY A 620 17.83 -1.59 -21.57
CA GLY A 620 16.51 -1.38 -22.17
C GLY A 620 15.80 -0.11 -21.73
N GLU A 621 16.31 0.59 -20.72
CA GLU A 621 15.80 1.90 -20.32
C GLU A 621 16.68 3.02 -20.90
N THR A 622 16.07 3.92 -21.67
CA THR A 622 16.78 5.00 -22.37
C THR A 622 16.50 6.39 -21.81
N GLU A 623 15.43 6.51 -21.04
CA GLU A 623 14.98 7.78 -20.47
C GLU A 623 14.99 7.72 -18.94
N TYR A 624 15.56 8.72 -18.30
CA TYR A 624 15.62 8.88 -16.84
C TYR A 624 15.29 10.33 -16.47
N PRO A 625 14.52 10.56 -15.38
CA PRO A 625 13.83 9.56 -14.56
C PRO A 625 12.62 8.95 -15.31
N ASN A 626 12.22 7.72 -14.91
CA ASN A 626 10.98 7.11 -15.42
C ASN A 626 10.23 6.32 -14.33
N ALA A 627 8.98 5.98 -14.62
CA ALA A 627 8.06 5.34 -13.68
C ALA A 627 8.44 3.89 -13.31
N ARG A 628 9.32 3.22 -14.08
CA ARG A 628 9.72 1.82 -13.88
C ARG A 628 10.93 1.68 -12.98
N VAL A 629 11.96 2.47 -13.25
CA VAL A 629 13.29 2.29 -12.63
C VAL A 629 13.75 3.53 -11.85
N GLY A 630 12.93 4.55 -11.76
CA GLY A 630 13.18 5.73 -10.96
C GLY A 630 14.20 6.71 -11.57
N ALA A 631 14.99 7.32 -10.68
CA ALA A 631 15.83 8.45 -11.04
C ALA A 631 16.99 8.08 -12.00
N TYR A 632 17.66 6.94 -11.76
CA TYR A 632 18.83 6.53 -12.53
C TYR A 632 18.98 5.01 -12.70
N GLY A 633 18.06 4.18 -12.17
CA GLY A 633 18.08 2.73 -12.34
C GLY A 633 18.68 1.95 -11.17
N ASN A 634 19.75 1.18 -11.40
CA ASN A 634 20.23 0.11 -10.52
C ASN A 634 21.36 0.57 -9.57
N ILE A 635 21.24 0.22 -8.29
CA ILE A 635 22.24 0.54 -7.26
C ILE A 635 23.38 -0.50 -7.16
N VAL A 636 23.14 -1.78 -7.48
CA VAL A 636 24.08 -2.87 -7.20
C VAL A 636 25.32 -2.86 -8.12
N SER A 637 25.29 -2.08 -9.19
CA SER A 637 26.46 -1.93 -10.10
C SER A 637 27.40 -0.78 -9.73
N SER A 638 27.11 -0.03 -8.70
CA SER A 638 27.97 1.07 -8.19
C SER A 638 28.78 0.61 -7.00
#